data_5c078a194e00ccfe532b1d7217685dfa
#
_entry.id   5c078a194e00ccfe532b1d7217685dfa
#
_cell.length_a   1.000
_cell.length_b   1.000
_cell.length_c   1.000
_cell.angle_alpha   90.00
_cell.angle_beta   90.00
_cell.angle_gamma   90.00
#
_symmetry.space_group_name_H-M   'P 1'
#
loop_
_entity.id
_entity.type
_entity.pdbx_description
1 polymer ?
#
loop_
_entity_poly.entity_id
_entity_poly.type
_entity_poly.pdbx_seq_one_letter_code
_entity_poly.pdbx_strand_id
1 'polypeptide(L)'
;MSTEDGTGIVHIAPTFGADDDRVAKQAGIAPMLLVDKDGNKQPMVDKRGRLFVLEEIDPEFVKSHVNTELYSEYAGRFVKNAYDPQLTEEDATLDIDLSVMLKKENKAFKVEKHEHNYPHCWRTDKPVLYYPLDSWFIKTTAVRERMIELNKTINWKPASTGEGRFGKWLENLVDWNLSRSRYWGTPLPIWISEDGTEKKCIGSVAELVEEIEKSIQAGFMQENPYQGFIAGDYSKENYDKIDLHRPYVDDIILVSDSGQKMYREKDLIDVWFDSGAMPYAQLHYPFEHREDIDQKLRFPADFIAEGVDQTRGWFFTLHAIATMAFDSVAFKNIISNGLVLDAKGNKMSKRLGNAVDPFSTIATYGSDPLRWYMITNSQPWDNLKFDMAGIDEVKRKFFGTLYNTYGFFALYANVDHFRYAEAEVAIEERPEIDRWILSLLNSLIKEVTEAYEKYEPTRAGRAIQDFVIENLSNWYVRLSRKRYWGGEYSQDKISAYQTLYICLETIAILSAPIAPFYMEKLFGDLNKVTGRHSGSVHLADFPKADEKLIDNELEERMELAQQISSMVLGLRRKVQLRVRQPLSKLIIPILNDHMIRQLDAVKNIILSEVNVKEIEYITDTTGVLVKKIKPNFKTLGPKYGKYMKQISTLIAAMEQSDIFEFEKNGRYQLNIGTESIDLSLEDVEILSEDIPGWLVANEGRLTVALDINVTKELKEEGIARELINRIQNLRKESNFDVTDKITLAIGRHKEINEAVENFSQYIASQVLAEHIELTDEKDDKARDIEIDDIHTFIKIERIN
;
A
#
# COMPACT_ATOMS: atom_id res chain seq x y z
N MET A 1 1.01 -16.65 36.17
CA MET A 1 1.19 -16.57 37.63
C MET A 1 2.60 -16.06 37.89
N SER A 2 2.73 -15.09 38.77
CA SER A 2 4.04 -14.54 39.17
C SER A 2 4.20 -14.81 40.69
N THR A 3 5.45 -14.84 41.14
CA THR A 3 5.78 -14.92 42.57
C THR A 3 6.09 -13.55 43.18
N GLU A 4 5.88 -12.50 42.42
CA GLU A 4 6.25 -11.11 42.76
C GLU A 4 5.12 -10.41 43.52
N ASP A 5 3.87 -10.94 43.42
CA ASP A 5 2.71 -10.34 44.04
C ASP A 5 1.72 -11.42 44.54
N GLY A 6 0.94 -11.14 45.60
CA GLY A 6 -0.04 -12.02 46.19
C GLY A 6 0.54 -13.06 47.19
N THR A 7 -0.26 -14.09 47.47
CA THR A 7 0.10 -15.15 48.43
C THR A 7 0.83 -16.33 47.81
N GLY A 8 0.95 -16.40 46.49
CA GLY A 8 1.43 -17.55 45.74
C GLY A 8 0.40 -18.71 45.64
N ILE A 9 -0.80 -18.54 46.20
CA ILE A 9 -1.91 -19.49 46.09
C ILE A 9 -2.99 -18.88 45.22
N VAL A 10 -3.40 -19.58 44.16
CA VAL A 10 -4.41 -19.13 43.21
C VAL A 10 -5.60 -20.06 43.28
N HIS A 11 -6.79 -19.50 43.41
CA HIS A 11 -8.05 -20.22 43.27
C HIS A 11 -8.26 -20.59 41.80
N ILE A 12 -8.63 -21.80 41.52
CA ILE A 12 -8.91 -22.33 40.19
C ILE A 12 -10.36 -22.83 40.15
N ALA A 13 -11.13 -22.30 39.17
CA ALA A 13 -12.52 -22.66 38.93
C ALA A 13 -12.66 -23.31 37.52
N PRO A 14 -12.41 -24.63 37.39
CA PRO A 14 -12.35 -25.30 36.08
C PRO A 14 -13.61 -25.18 35.24
N THR A 15 -14.77 -25.00 35.91
CA THR A 15 -16.06 -24.88 35.23
C THR A 15 -16.30 -23.48 34.56
N PHE A 16 -15.54 -22.45 34.93
CA PHE A 16 -15.83 -21.07 34.53
C PHE A 16 -14.63 -20.30 33.98
N GLY A 17 -13.52 -20.99 33.69
CA GLY A 17 -12.33 -20.40 33.10
C GLY A 17 -11.57 -21.38 32.20
N ALA A 18 -11.24 -21.01 30.99
CA ALA A 18 -10.51 -21.88 30.05
C ALA A 18 -9.09 -22.22 30.55
N ASP A 19 -8.39 -21.22 31.13
CA ASP A 19 -7.07 -21.46 31.74
C ASP A 19 -7.16 -22.32 33.00
N ASP A 20 -8.20 -22.11 33.82
CA ASP A 20 -8.49 -22.90 35.00
C ASP A 20 -8.79 -24.37 34.66
N ASP A 21 -9.62 -24.61 33.62
CA ASP A 21 -9.91 -25.95 33.12
C ASP A 21 -8.64 -26.65 32.61
N ARG A 22 -7.80 -25.94 31.87
CA ARG A 22 -6.53 -26.48 31.37
C ARG A 22 -5.59 -26.90 32.51
N VAL A 23 -5.42 -26.02 33.50
CA VAL A 23 -4.55 -26.30 34.67
C VAL A 23 -5.13 -27.47 35.52
N ALA A 24 -6.44 -27.47 35.71
CA ALA A 24 -7.13 -28.55 36.45
C ALA A 24 -6.97 -29.90 35.75
N LYS A 25 -7.17 -29.97 34.43
CA LYS A 25 -6.94 -31.18 33.63
C LYS A 25 -5.49 -31.68 33.73
N GLN A 26 -4.52 -30.79 33.67
CA GLN A 26 -3.10 -31.12 33.83
C GLN A 26 -2.78 -31.66 35.21
N ALA A 27 -3.46 -31.15 36.22
CA ALA A 27 -3.29 -31.59 37.64
C ALA A 27 -4.17 -32.76 38.02
N GLY A 28 -5.04 -33.27 37.13
CA GLY A 28 -5.99 -34.36 37.43
C GLY A 28 -7.12 -33.96 38.36
N ILE A 29 -7.45 -32.67 38.44
CA ILE A 29 -8.51 -32.12 39.30
C ILE A 29 -9.83 -32.10 38.52
N ALA A 30 -10.86 -32.80 39.04
CA ALA A 30 -12.18 -32.80 38.42
C ALA A 30 -12.92 -31.47 38.62
N PRO A 31 -13.73 -31.03 37.62
CA PRO A 31 -14.59 -29.86 37.79
C PRO A 31 -15.66 -30.09 38.85
N MET A 32 -16.01 -29.02 39.58
CA MET A 32 -17.10 -29.06 40.54
C MET A 32 -18.44 -28.90 39.83
N LEU A 33 -19.26 -29.96 39.83
CA LEU A 33 -20.56 -29.99 39.18
C LEU A 33 -21.63 -30.42 40.21
N LEU A 34 -22.84 -29.91 40.09
CA LEU A 34 -24.02 -30.41 40.77
C LEU A 34 -24.79 -31.38 39.85
N VAL A 35 -25.72 -32.11 40.43
CA VAL A 35 -26.69 -32.94 39.69
C VAL A 35 -28.05 -32.24 39.78
N ASP A 36 -28.65 -31.93 38.62
CA ASP A 36 -29.99 -31.34 38.58
C ASP A 36 -31.07 -32.41 38.85
N LYS A 37 -32.32 -31.96 39.01
CA LYS A 37 -33.46 -32.89 39.30
C LYS A 37 -33.74 -33.89 38.18
N ASP A 38 -33.22 -33.61 36.96
CA ASP A 38 -33.35 -34.49 35.80
C ASP A 38 -32.16 -35.46 35.66
N GLY A 39 -31.24 -35.45 36.64
CA GLY A 39 -30.09 -36.34 36.73
C GLY A 39 -28.87 -35.86 35.92
N ASN A 40 -28.90 -34.66 35.34
CA ASN A 40 -27.80 -34.15 34.53
C ASN A 40 -26.74 -33.46 35.42
N LYS A 41 -25.48 -33.65 35.07
CA LYS A 41 -24.37 -32.90 35.68
C LYS A 41 -24.34 -31.46 35.12
N GLN A 42 -24.43 -30.49 36.00
CA GLN A 42 -24.49 -29.07 35.66
C GLN A 42 -23.43 -28.27 36.44
N PRO A 43 -22.91 -27.16 35.90
CA PRO A 43 -22.23 -26.17 36.74
C PRO A 43 -23.14 -25.64 37.83
N MET A 44 -22.56 -25.02 38.85
CA MET A 44 -23.37 -24.42 39.95
C MET A 44 -24.23 -23.21 39.51
N VAL A 45 -23.99 -22.68 38.34
CA VAL A 45 -24.67 -21.53 37.76
C VAL A 45 -25.43 -21.98 36.52
N ASP A 46 -26.67 -21.55 36.35
CA ASP A 46 -27.49 -21.86 35.17
C ASP A 46 -27.05 -21.01 33.95
N LYS A 47 -27.62 -21.31 32.79
CA LYS A 47 -27.29 -20.57 31.53
C LYS A 47 -27.71 -19.11 31.53
N ARG A 48 -28.48 -18.63 32.52
CA ARG A 48 -28.82 -17.23 32.75
C ARG A 48 -27.85 -16.52 33.68
N GLY A 49 -26.89 -17.21 34.23
CA GLY A 49 -25.92 -16.70 35.19
C GLY A 49 -26.44 -16.65 36.63
N ARG A 50 -27.42 -17.46 36.99
CA ARG A 50 -28.06 -17.56 38.29
C ARG A 50 -27.61 -18.84 38.99
N LEU A 51 -27.29 -18.78 40.29
CA LEU A 51 -27.08 -19.96 41.11
C LEU A 51 -28.36 -20.77 41.17
N PHE A 52 -28.27 -22.11 41.04
CA PHE A 52 -29.43 -23.00 41.14
C PHE A 52 -30.13 -22.86 42.49
N VAL A 53 -31.46 -22.87 42.50
CA VAL A 53 -32.20 -23.00 43.75
C VAL A 53 -32.25 -24.46 44.18
N LEU A 54 -32.40 -24.72 45.49
CA LEU A 54 -32.35 -26.11 46.04
C LEU A 54 -33.37 -27.04 45.40
N GLU A 55 -34.53 -26.52 45.03
CA GLU A 55 -35.63 -27.26 44.39
C GLU A 55 -35.33 -27.70 42.93
N GLU A 56 -34.30 -27.14 42.31
CA GLU A 56 -33.84 -27.46 40.96
C GLU A 56 -32.72 -28.52 40.98
N ILE A 57 -32.18 -28.86 42.15
CA ILE A 57 -31.09 -29.82 42.38
C ILE A 57 -31.66 -31.17 42.80
N ASP A 58 -31.01 -32.26 42.43
CA ASP A 58 -31.38 -33.59 42.84
C ASP A 58 -31.41 -33.70 44.36
N PRO A 59 -32.53 -34.23 44.99
CA PRO A 59 -32.67 -34.26 46.45
C PRO A 59 -31.60 -35.10 47.14
N GLU A 60 -31.12 -36.21 46.57
CA GLU A 60 -30.07 -37.04 47.17
C GLU A 60 -28.70 -36.31 47.06
N PHE A 61 -28.47 -35.62 45.98
CA PHE A 61 -27.28 -34.76 45.86
C PHE A 61 -27.28 -33.64 46.90
N VAL A 62 -28.42 -32.94 47.06
CA VAL A 62 -28.58 -31.90 48.10
C VAL A 62 -28.26 -32.47 49.49
N LYS A 63 -28.84 -33.58 49.83
CA LYS A 63 -28.66 -34.24 51.17
C LYS A 63 -27.21 -34.62 51.41
N SER A 64 -26.50 -35.07 50.39
CA SER A 64 -25.16 -35.67 50.59
C SER A 64 -24.01 -34.68 50.32
N HIS A 65 -24.24 -33.61 49.52
CA HIS A 65 -23.17 -32.79 49.03
C HIS A 65 -23.36 -31.27 49.22
N VAL A 66 -24.55 -30.79 49.64
CA VAL A 66 -24.83 -29.39 49.79
C VAL A 66 -24.98 -28.99 51.25
N ASN A 67 -24.21 -27.97 51.65
CA ASN A 67 -24.46 -27.29 52.91
C ASN A 67 -25.66 -26.34 52.72
N THR A 68 -26.87 -26.84 53.01
CA THR A 68 -28.11 -26.14 52.75
C THR A 68 -28.27 -24.87 53.58
N GLU A 69 -27.73 -24.85 54.82
CA GLU A 69 -27.76 -23.68 55.69
C GLU A 69 -26.97 -22.47 55.05
N LEU A 70 -25.78 -22.74 54.56
CA LEU A 70 -24.96 -21.74 53.91
C LEU A 70 -25.46 -21.41 52.50
N TYR A 71 -25.80 -22.42 51.69
CA TYR A 71 -26.16 -22.24 50.30
C TYR A 71 -27.48 -21.51 50.10
N SER A 72 -28.46 -21.70 50.98
CA SER A 72 -29.79 -21.10 50.86
C SER A 72 -29.75 -19.56 50.84
N GLU A 73 -28.74 -18.93 51.44
CA GLU A 73 -28.57 -17.50 51.43
C GLU A 73 -28.21 -16.95 50.01
N TYR A 74 -27.57 -17.78 49.21
CA TYR A 74 -27.07 -17.40 47.87
C TYR A 74 -27.87 -18.04 46.73
N ALA A 75 -28.69 -19.04 46.99
CA ALA A 75 -29.50 -19.75 46.00
C ALA A 75 -30.38 -18.79 45.20
N GLY A 76 -30.39 -18.94 43.90
CA GLY A 76 -31.19 -18.08 42.98
C GLY A 76 -30.59 -16.71 42.66
N ARG A 77 -29.45 -16.32 43.26
CA ARG A 77 -28.80 -15.03 42.97
C ARG A 77 -28.00 -15.08 41.69
N PHE A 78 -27.96 -13.96 40.96
CA PHE A 78 -27.14 -13.81 39.79
C PHE A 78 -25.69 -13.52 40.14
N VAL A 79 -24.76 -14.09 39.37
CA VAL A 79 -23.32 -13.90 39.60
C VAL A 79 -22.83 -12.52 39.12
N LYS A 80 -23.63 -11.83 38.32
CA LYS A 80 -23.38 -10.42 37.92
C LYS A 80 -24.70 -9.65 37.93
N ASN A 81 -24.70 -8.43 38.49
CA ASN A 81 -25.89 -7.58 38.52
C ASN A 81 -26.45 -7.32 37.10
N ALA A 82 -25.58 -7.19 36.08
CA ALA A 82 -26.00 -6.99 34.70
C ALA A 82 -26.91 -8.12 34.12
N TYR A 83 -27.01 -9.27 34.77
CA TYR A 83 -27.90 -10.37 34.34
C TYR A 83 -29.29 -10.27 34.98
N ASP A 84 -29.44 -9.52 36.06
CA ASP A 84 -30.71 -9.29 36.71
C ASP A 84 -31.32 -7.95 36.25
N PRO A 85 -32.48 -7.96 35.58
CA PRO A 85 -33.13 -6.72 35.14
C PRO A 85 -33.62 -5.82 36.29
N GLN A 86 -33.64 -6.34 37.53
CA GLN A 86 -34.09 -5.59 38.72
C GLN A 86 -32.94 -4.91 39.45
N LEU A 87 -31.68 -5.23 39.12
CA LEU A 87 -30.48 -4.68 39.75
C LEU A 87 -29.78 -3.67 38.87
N THR A 88 -29.08 -2.72 39.49
CA THR A 88 -28.25 -1.68 38.87
C THR A 88 -26.78 -1.92 39.22
N GLU A 89 -25.89 -1.12 38.62
CA GLU A 89 -24.46 -1.15 38.98
C GLU A 89 -24.17 -0.66 40.41
N GLU A 90 -25.10 0.09 41.02
CA GLU A 90 -24.96 0.60 42.38
C GLU A 90 -25.35 -0.42 43.46
N ASP A 91 -26.06 -1.46 43.06
CA ASP A 91 -26.48 -2.52 44.01
C ASP A 91 -25.30 -3.40 44.40
N ALA A 92 -25.35 -3.91 45.64
CA ALA A 92 -24.33 -4.82 46.17
C ALA A 92 -24.23 -6.08 45.29
N THR A 93 -22.98 -6.39 44.87
CA THR A 93 -22.71 -7.61 44.07
C THR A 93 -22.58 -8.83 44.95
N LEU A 94 -22.80 -10.00 44.33
CA LEU A 94 -22.56 -11.30 45.00
C LEU A 94 -21.11 -11.41 45.51
N ASP A 95 -20.14 -10.88 44.76
CA ASP A 95 -18.71 -10.85 45.13
C ASP A 95 -18.46 -10.11 46.45
N ILE A 96 -19.16 -8.99 46.67
CA ILE A 96 -19.06 -8.20 47.90
C ILE A 96 -19.60 -9.03 49.09
N ASP A 97 -20.76 -9.65 48.93
CA ASP A 97 -21.37 -10.40 49.97
C ASP A 97 -20.55 -11.65 50.36
N LEU A 98 -20.03 -12.38 49.38
CA LEU A 98 -19.09 -13.47 49.63
C LEU A 98 -17.80 -12.98 50.30
N SER A 99 -17.28 -11.85 49.93
CA SER A 99 -16.10 -11.22 50.57
C SER A 99 -16.37 -10.85 52.03
N VAL A 100 -17.55 -10.33 52.31
CA VAL A 100 -18.00 -10.00 53.68
C VAL A 100 -18.17 -11.24 54.52
N MET A 101 -18.79 -12.30 53.96
CA MET A 101 -18.92 -13.60 54.61
C MET A 101 -17.55 -14.18 55.01
N LEU A 102 -16.62 -14.26 54.05
CA LEU A 102 -15.26 -14.76 54.30
C LEU A 102 -14.49 -13.96 55.35
N LYS A 103 -14.69 -12.65 55.40
CA LYS A 103 -14.12 -11.79 56.46
C LYS A 103 -14.73 -12.12 57.83
N LYS A 104 -16.06 -12.24 57.92
CA LYS A 104 -16.76 -12.57 59.17
C LYS A 104 -16.32 -13.94 59.74
N GLU A 105 -16.07 -14.89 58.83
CA GLU A 105 -15.59 -16.23 59.18
C GLU A 105 -14.06 -16.31 59.43
N ASN A 106 -13.37 -15.16 59.36
CA ASN A 106 -11.91 -15.09 59.47
C ASN A 106 -11.14 -15.93 58.45
N LYS A 107 -11.73 -16.13 57.27
CA LYS A 107 -11.18 -16.86 56.15
C LYS A 107 -10.53 -15.99 55.08
N ALA A 108 -10.73 -14.67 55.09
CA ALA A 108 -10.12 -13.73 54.16
C ALA A 108 -8.93 -13.06 54.82
N PHE A 109 -7.73 -13.23 54.26
CA PHE A 109 -6.51 -12.55 54.70
C PHE A 109 -6.55 -11.07 54.29
N LYS A 110 -6.92 -10.75 53.03
CA LYS A 110 -7.05 -9.42 52.50
C LYS A 110 -8.10 -9.41 51.38
N VAL A 111 -8.87 -8.34 51.28
CA VAL A 111 -9.82 -8.11 50.19
C VAL A 111 -9.50 -6.77 49.56
N GLU A 112 -9.21 -6.77 48.28
CA GLU A 112 -8.90 -5.60 47.49
C GLU A 112 -9.77 -5.55 46.25
N LYS A 113 -10.10 -4.33 45.79
CA LYS A 113 -10.75 -4.10 44.49
C LYS A 113 -9.69 -4.15 43.41
N HIS A 114 -9.86 -5.05 42.44
CA HIS A 114 -9.00 -5.18 41.28
C HIS A 114 -9.78 -4.81 40.00
N GLU A 115 -9.28 -3.84 39.29
CA GLU A 115 -9.89 -3.43 38.01
C GLU A 115 -9.17 -4.13 36.85
N HIS A 116 -9.91 -4.81 35.99
CA HIS A 116 -9.39 -5.52 34.85
C HIS A 116 -10.37 -5.49 33.69
N ASN A 117 -9.88 -5.72 32.47
CA ASN A 117 -10.72 -5.85 31.30
C ASN A 117 -11.56 -7.13 31.37
N TYR A 118 -12.86 -7.00 31.10
CA TYR A 118 -13.79 -8.11 31.04
C TYR A 118 -14.49 -8.17 29.68
N PRO A 119 -14.64 -9.33 29.03
CA PRO A 119 -15.27 -9.44 27.73
C PRO A 119 -16.78 -9.15 27.81
N HIS A 120 -17.25 -8.33 26.87
CA HIS A 120 -18.66 -8.00 26.72
C HIS A 120 -19.19 -8.46 25.36
N CYS A 121 -20.47 -8.77 25.31
CA CYS A 121 -21.16 -9.12 24.09
C CYS A 121 -21.22 -7.88 23.17
N TRP A 122 -20.66 -8.00 21.96
CA TRP A 122 -20.59 -6.90 21.01
C TRP A 122 -21.96 -6.37 20.52
N ARG A 123 -23.04 -7.11 20.74
CA ARG A 123 -24.40 -6.69 20.39
C ARG A 123 -25.15 -6.04 21.52
N THR A 124 -25.03 -6.58 22.73
CA THR A 124 -25.82 -6.16 23.89
C THR A 124 -25.02 -5.31 24.87
N ASP A 125 -23.70 -5.24 24.69
CA ASP A 125 -22.75 -4.59 25.59
C ASP A 125 -22.78 -5.12 27.05
N LYS A 126 -23.40 -6.28 27.24
CA LYS A 126 -23.45 -6.94 28.55
C LYS A 126 -22.24 -7.88 28.75
N PRO A 127 -21.76 -8.04 29.98
CA PRO A 127 -20.67 -8.95 30.28
C PRO A 127 -21.06 -10.38 29.89
N VAL A 128 -20.12 -11.13 29.29
CA VAL A 128 -20.34 -12.53 28.93
C VAL A 128 -20.05 -13.45 30.15
N LEU A 129 -20.75 -14.56 30.25
CA LEU A 129 -20.46 -15.62 31.19
C LEU A 129 -19.61 -16.69 30.49
N TYR A 130 -18.45 -17.01 31.04
CA TYR A 130 -17.73 -18.22 30.66
C TYR A 130 -18.51 -19.45 31.18
N TYR A 131 -18.94 -20.28 30.26
CA TYR A 131 -19.81 -21.42 30.57
C TYR A 131 -19.34 -22.65 29.79
N PRO A 132 -19.21 -23.82 30.39
CA PRO A 132 -18.82 -25.04 29.69
C PRO A 132 -19.96 -25.50 28.77
N LEU A 133 -19.63 -25.76 27.52
CA LEU A 133 -20.54 -26.28 26.51
C LEU A 133 -19.85 -27.46 25.81
N ASP A 134 -20.57 -28.55 25.62
CA ASP A 134 -20.12 -29.62 24.74
C ASP A 134 -20.05 -29.07 23.31
N SER A 135 -18.93 -29.31 22.63
CA SER A 135 -18.66 -28.75 21.31
C SER A 135 -17.90 -29.73 20.44
N TRP A 136 -18.08 -29.63 19.15
CA TRP A 136 -17.28 -30.37 18.19
C TRP A 136 -15.99 -29.61 17.86
N PHE A 137 -14.89 -30.36 17.82
CA PHE A 137 -13.58 -29.81 17.53
C PHE A 137 -12.93 -30.54 16.35
N ILE A 138 -12.24 -29.77 15.50
CA ILE A 138 -11.26 -30.32 14.57
C ILE A 138 -9.91 -30.36 15.29
N LYS A 139 -9.28 -31.56 15.34
CA LYS A 139 -7.98 -31.73 15.97
C LYS A 139 -6.84 -31.14 15.10
N THR A 140 -6.83 -29.81 14.96
CA THR A 140 -5.81 -29.11 14.17
C THR A 140 -4.40 -29.30 14.72
N THR A 141 -4.27 -29.56 16.02
CA THR A 141 -3.00 -29.89 16.67
C THR A 141 -2.34 -31.15 16.11
N ALA A 142 -3.10 -32.04 15.48
CA ALA A 142 -2.57 -33.26 14.86
C ALA A 142 -1.68 -32.96 13.63
N VAL A 143 -1.91 -31.81 12.95
CA VAL A 143 -1.16 -31.39 11.75
C VAL A 143 -0.34 -30.12 12.01
N ARG A 144 -0.16 -29.71 13.25
CA ARG A 144 0.53 -28.46 13.62
C ARG A 144 1.91 -28.32 12.98
N GLU A 145 2.76 -29.34 13.10
CA GLU A 145 4.11 -29.30 12.56
C GLU A 145 4.09 -29.14 11.03
N ARG A 146 3.16 -29.82 10.37
CA ARG A 146 3.00 -29.73 8.92
C ARG A 146 2.53 -28.34 8.47
N MET A 147 1.61 -27.73 9.24
CA MET A 147 1.20 -26.35 8.99
C MET A 147 2.37 -25.36 9.12
N ILE A 148 3.24 -25.56 10.10
CA ILE A 148 4.44 -24.72 10.30
C ILE A 148 5.41 -24.89 9.13
N GLU A 149 5.64 -26.13 8.65
CA GLU A 149 6.50 -26.37 7.48
C GLU A 149 5.95 -25.73 6.21
N LEU A 150 4.67 -25.95 5.93
CA LEU A 150 4.01 -25.40 4.75
C LEU A 150 3.96 -23.85 4.78
N ASN A 151 3.76 -23.24 5.95
CA ASN A 151 3.79 -21.79 6.09
C ASN A 151 5.12 -21.17 5.63
N LYS A 152 6.25 -21.86 5.80
CA LYS A 152 7.56 -21.38 5.36
C LYS A 152 7.70 -21.31 3.82
N THR A 153 6.82 -21.98 3.10
CA THR A 153 6.80 -21.97 1.62
C THR A 153 5.97 -20.82 1.03
N ILE A 154 5.20 -20.12 1.87
CA ILE A 154 4.35 -18.99 1.46
C ILE A 154 5.19 -17.72 1.40
N ASN A 155 5.10 -16.98 0.28
CA ASN A 155 5.70 -15.66 0.16
C ASN A 155 4.85 -14.61 0.87
N TRP A 156 5.20 -14.31 2.11
CA TRP A 156 4.54 -13.31 2.92
C TRP A 156 5.06 -11.89 2.67
N LYS A 157 4.16 -10.95 2.47
CA LYS A 157 4.44 -9.51 2.50
C LYS A 157 3.64 -8.85 3.65
N PRO A 158 4.31 -8.42 4.74
CA PRO A 158 5.74 -8.57 5.00
C PRO A 158 6.10 -9.97 5.53
N ALA A 159 7.32 -10.42 5.35
CA ALA A 159 7.81 -11.70 5.85
C ALA A 159 7.65 -11.84 7.38
N SER A 160 7.82 -10.72 8.10
CA SER A 160 7.66 -10.67 9.57
C SER A 160 6.26 -11.06 10.06
N THR A 161 5.20 -10.93 9.25
CA THR A 161 3.85 -11.40 9.60
C THR A 161 3.79 -12.93 9.55
N GLY A 162 4.36 -13.53 8.50
CA GLY A 162 4.39 -15.00 8.34
C GLY A 162 5.25 -15.69 9.39
N GLU A 163 6.42 -15.15 9.67
CA GLU A 163 7.36 -15.69 10.67
C GLU A 163 6.92 -15.38 12.10
N GLY A 164 6.50 -14.16 12.35
CA GLY A 164 6.14 -13.66 13.67
C GLY A 164 4.69 -13.95 14.04
N ARG A 165 3.75 -13.10 13.63
CA ARG A 165 2.36 -13.14 14.10
C ARG A 165 1.64 -14.44 13.73
N PHE A 166 1.75 -14.89 12.50
CA PHE A 166 1.11 -16.13 12.02
C PHE A 166 1.90 -17.37 12.46
N GLY A 167 3.23 -17.37 12.27
CA GLY A 167 4.07 -18.50 12.66
C GLY A 167 3.99 -18.81 14.16
N LYS A 168 4.07 -17.79 15.02
CA LYS A 168 3.89 -17.98 16.48
C LYS A 168 2.48 -18.42 16.87
N TRP A 169 1.47 -18.05 16.11
CA TRP A 169 0.13 -18.57 16.30
C TRP A 169 0.08 -20.08 16.03
N LEU A 170 0.71 -20.54 14.93
CA LEU A 170 0.78 -21.96 14.60
C LEU A 170 1.58 -22.75 15.65
N GLU A 171 2.68 -22.21 16.16
CA GLU A 171 3.46 -22.86 17.23
C GLU A 171 2.64 -23.11 18.51
N ASN A 172 1.71 -22.20 18.81
CA ASN A 172 0.82 -22.27 19.97
C ASN A 172 -0.61 -22.69 19.61
N LEU A 173 -0.75 -23.44 18.53
CA LEU A 173 -2.04 -23.86 18.00
C LEU A 173 -2.81 -24.71 19.02
N VAL A 174 -4.11 -24.43 19.14
CA VAL A 174 -5.11 -25.23 19.83
C VAL A 174 -6.09 -25.82 18.84
N ASP A 175 -6.83 -26.88 19.27
CA ASP A 175 -7.84 -27.46 18.40
C ASP A 175 -8.95 -26.47 18.06
N TRP A 176 -9.46 -26.56 16.86
CA TRP A 176 -10.44 -25.63 16.34
C TRP A 176 -11.86 -26.03 16.77
N ASN A 177 -12.48 -25.23 17.62
CA ASN A 177 -13.89 -25.38 17.97
C ASN A 177 -14.75 -25.08 16.74
N LEU A 178 -15.35 -26.11 16.15
CA LEU A 178 -16.10 -26.05 14.90
C LEU A 178 -17.58 -25.73 15.11
N SER A 179 -18.19 -26.15 16.22
CA SER A 179 -19.64 -26.05 16.43
C SER A 179 -20.08 -24.67 16.91
N ARG A 180 -21.24 -24.22 16.44
CA ARG A 180 -21.87 -22.94 16.82
C ARG A 180 -23.37 -23.16 17.13
N SER A 181 -23.79 -22.74 18.32
CA SER A 181 -25.20 -22.78 18.73
C SER A 181 -25.93 -21.57 18.11
N ARG A 182 -26.46 -21.73 16.89
CA ARG A 182 -27.16 -20.69 16.12
C ARG A 182 -28.45 -21.25 15.53
N TYR A 183 -29.38 -20.36 15.12
CA TYR A 183 -30.63 -20.74 14.50
C TYR A 183 -30.54 -20.94 12.99
N TRP A 184 -29.65 -20.21 12.32
CA TRP A 184 -29.47 -20.22 10.87
C TRP A 184 -27.99 -20.36 10.51
N GLY A 185 -27.72 -21.19 9.52
CA GLY A 185 -26.40 -21.42 8.93
C GLY A 185 -26.25 -22.87 8.47
N THR A 186 -25.03 -23.21 8.04
CA THR A 186 -24.64 -24.55 7.60
C THR A 186 -24.65 -25.52 8.78
N PRO A 187 -25.51 -26.56 8.80
CA PRO A 187 -25.56 -27.52 9.89
C PRO A 187 -24.37 -28.47 9.89
N LEU A 188 -24.02 -29.00 11.07
CA LEU A 188 -23.11 -30.13 11.15
C LEU A 188 -23.80 -31.37 10.53
N PRO A 189 -23.19 -32.04 9.54
CA PRO A 189 -23.77 -33.19 8.85
C PRO A 189 -23.57 -34.47 9.66
N ILE A 190 -23.82 -34.39 10.96
CA ILE A 190 -23.60 -35.52 11.92
C ILE A 190 -24.91 -35.94 12.55
N TRP A 191 -25.25 -37.22 12.45
CA TRP A 191 -26.36 -37.85 13.12
C TRP A 191 -25.84 -38.76 14.22
N ILE A 192 -26.53 -38.78 15.38
CA ILE A 192 -26.14 -39.49 16.58
C ILE A 192 -27.30 -40.36 17.01
N SER A 193 -27.05 -41.65 17.35
CA SER A 193 -28.05 -42.58 17.88
C SER A 193 -28.61 -42.11 19.22
N GLU A 194 -29.83 -42.56 19.60
CA GLU A 194 -30.50 -42.19 20.86
C GLU A 194 -29.64 -42.45 22.08
N ASP A 195 -28.87 -43.57 22.10
CA ASP A 195 -27.96 -43.90 23.18
C ASP A 195 -26.57 -43.21 23.08
N GLY A 196 -26.32 -42.42 22.05
CA GLY A 196 -25.07 -41.68 21.82
C GLY A 196 -23.88 -42.52 21.37
N THR A 197 -24.06 -43.83 21.15
CA THR A 197 -22.96 -44.76 20.86
C THR A 197 -22.54 -44.77 19.40
N GLU A 198 -23.49 -44.54 18.47
CA GLU A 198 -23.24 -44.52 17.04
C GLU A 198 -23.33 -43.12 16.50
N LYS A 199 -22.41 -42.78 15.60
CA LYS A 199 -22.34 -41.48 14.92
C LYS A 199 -22.12 -41.67 13.42
N LYS A 200 -22.89 -40.96 12.62
CA LYS A 200 -22.79 -40.99 11.16
C LYS A 200 -22.56 -39.56 10.62
N CYS A 201 -21.50 -39.39 9.87
CA CYS A 201 -21.21 -38.12 9.18
C CYS A 201 -21.57 -38.28 7.69
N ILE A 202 -22.46 -37.45 7.20
CA ILE A 202 -22.96 -37.50 5.81
C ILE A 202 -22.09 -36.64 4.92
N GLY A 203 -21.52 -37.26 3.87
CA GLY A 203 -20.58 -36.62 2.97
C GLY A 203 -21.18 -36.01 1.70
N SER A 204 -22.43 -36.33 1.36
CA SER A 204 -23.09 -35.79 0.16
C SER A 204 -24.61 -35.81 0.28
N VAL A 205 -25.29 -35.04 -0.59
CA VAL A 205 -26.75 -35.09 -0.69
C VAL A 205 -27.23 -36.46 -1.19
N ALA A 206 -26.49 -37.09 -2.10
CA ALA A 206 -26.81 -38.44 -2.57
C ALA A 206 -26.82 -39.45 -1.41
N GLU A 207 -25.78 -39.43 -0.57
CA GLU A 207 -25.69 -40.25 0.62
C GLU A 207 -26.85 -39.94 1.61
N LEU A 208 -27.16 -38.66 1.82
CA LEU A 208 -28.27 -38.24 2.67
C LEU A 208 -29.62 -38.83 2.19
N VAL A 209 -29.88 -38.76 0.89
CA VAL A 209 -31.06 -39.32 0.26
C VAL A 209 -31.14 -40.85 0.48
N GLU A 210 -30.03 -41.56 0.25
CA GLU A 210 -29.97 -43.03 0.51
C GLU A 210 -30.24 -43.39 1.97
N GLU A 211 -29.67 -42.63 2.90
CA GLU A 211 -29.88 -42.88 4.34
C GLU A 211 -31.33 -42.55 4.78
N ILE A 212 -31.96 -41.54 4.18
CA ILE A 212 -33.38 -41.26 4.40
C ILE A 212 -34.26 -42.41 3.90
N GLU A 213 -33.94 -42.97 2.72
CA GLU A 213 -34.70 -44.15 2.22
C GLU A 213 -34.59 -45.34 3.13
N LYS A 214 -33.42 -45.60 3.73
CA LYS A 214 -33.22 -46.65 4.76
C LYS A 214 -34.08 -46.35 6.00
N SER A 215 -34.16 -45.08 6.38
CA SER A 215 -34.98 -44.65 7.54
C SER A 215 -36.48 -44.81 7.29
N ILE A 216 -36.96 -44.57 6.05
CA ILE A 216 -38.36 -44.85 5.66
C ILE A 216 -38.66 -46.33 5.73
N GLN A 217 -37.72 -47.19 5.24
CA GLN A 217 -37.86 -48.64 5.33
C GLN A 217 -37.92 -49.16 6.80
N ALA A 218 -37.17 -48.49 7.68
CA ALA A 218 -37.21 -48.77 9.10
C ALA A 218 -38.46 -48.21 9.83
N GLY A 219 -39.28 -47.42 9.16
CA GLY A 219 -40.50 -46.81 9.70
C GLY A 219 -40.25 -45.59 10.58
N PHE A 220 -39.06 -44.94 10.48
CA PHE A 220 -38.70 -43.75 11.28
C PHE A 220 -39.08 -42.46 10.57
N MET A 221 -39.13 -42.46 9.22
CA MET A 221 -39.62 -41.36 8.39
C MET A 221 -40.76 -41.86 7.50
N GLN A 222 -41.71 -40.95 7.14
CA GLN A 222 -42.85 -41.28 6.29
C GLN A 222 -42.56 -41.00 4.81
N GLU A 223 -41.80 -39.94 4.53
CA GLU A 223 -41.48 -39.50 3.16
C GLU A 223 -40.06 -38.92 3.13
N ASN A 224 -39.51 -38.90 1.95
CA ASN A 224 -38.20 -38.24 1.70
C ASN A 224 -38.42 -36.76 1.33
N PRO A 225 -37.98 -35.79 2.17
CA PRO A 225 -38.15 -34.36 1.85
C PRO A 225 -37.40 -33.93 0.62
N TYR A 226 -36.42 -34.72 0.16
CA TYR A 226 -35.65 -34.46 -1.06
C TYR A 226 -36.05 -35.34 -2.22
N GLN A 227 -37.32 -35.79 -2.25
CA GLN A 227 -37.85 -36.54 -3.37
C GLN A 227 -37.77 -35.73 -4.68
N GLY A 228 -37.15 -36.32 -5.68
CA GLY A 228 -36.93 -35.67 -6.97
C GLY A 228 -35.58 -34.98 -7.15
N PHE A 229 -34.72 -34.98 -6.12
CA PHE A 229 -33.28 -34.65 -6.29
C PHE A 229 -32.60 -35.81 -7.05
N ILE A 230 -31.85 -35.48 -8.09
CA ILE A 230 -31.13 -36.43 -8.95
C ILE A 230 -29.63 -36.30 -8.67
N ALA A 231 -29.04 -37.35 -8.11
CA ALA A 231 -27.60 -37.39 -7.88
C ALA A 231 -26.85 -37.34 -9.22
N GLY A 232 -25.84 -36.44 -9.31
CA GLY A 232 -25.03 -36.23 -10.52
C GLY A 232 -25.62 -35.22 -11.50
N ASP A 233 -26.81 -34.68 -11.26
CA ASP A 233 -27.36 -33.54 -11.98
C ASP A 233 -27.06 -32.26 -11.18
N TYR A 234 -26.05 -31.49 -11.65
CA TYR A 234 -25.57 -30.25 -11.01
C TYR A 234 -26.25 -28.99 -11.50
N SER A 235 -27.42 -29.16 -12.20
CA SER A 235 -28.24 -28.02 -12.64
C SER A 235 -28.82 -27.25 -11.48
N LYS A 236 -29.01 -25.95 -11.68
CA LYS A 236 -29.67 -25.09 -10.70
C LYS A 236 -31.06 -25.59 -10.35
N GLU A 237 -31.83 -26.05 -11.36
CA GLU A 237 -33.19 -26.58 -11.22
C GLU A 237 -33.24 -27.82 -10.31
N ASN A 238 -32.17 -28.63 -10.28
CA ASN A 238 -32.09 -29.78 -9.41
C ASN A 238 -31.78 -29.35 -7.96
N TYR A 239 -30.84 -28.40 -7.80
CA TYR A 239 -30.45 -27.90 -6.48
C TYR A 239 -31.51 -27.00 -5.84
N ASP A 240 -32.37 -26.34 -6.60
CA ASP A 240 -33.48 -25.54 -6.07
C ASP A 240 -34.56 -26.42 -5.39
N LYS A 241 -34.50 -27.76 -5.53
CA LYS A 241 -35.41 -28.71 -4.87
C LYS A 241 -35.01 -29.03 -3.42
N ILE A 242 -33.82 -28.63 -2.99
CA ILE A 242 -33.30 -28.96 -1.66
C ILE A 242 -32.91 -27.73 -0.90
N ASP A 243 -33.08 -27.79 0.43
CA ASP A 243 -32.51 -26.80 1.35
C ASP A 243 -31.85 -27.56 2.50
N LEU A 244 -30.55 -27.39 2.65
CA LEU A 244 -29.75 -28.06 3.65
C LEU A 244 -29.50 -27.20 4.90
N HIS A 245 -30.06 -26.01 4.96
CA HIS A 245 -29.94 -25.16 6.15
C HIS A 245 -30.81 -25.66 7.28
N ARG A 246 -30.45 -25.33 8.48
CA ARG A 246 -31.33 -25.38 9.61
C ARG A 246 -32.46 -24.32 9.43
N PRO A 247 -33.76 -24.62 9.71
CA PRO A 247 -34.28 -25.82 10.39
C PRO A 247 -34.65 -26.99 9.47
N TYR A 248 -34.57 -26.87 8.16
CA TYR A 248 -35.09 -27.85 7.20
C TYR A 248 -34.52 -29.27 7.37
N VAL A 249 -33.26 -29.40 7.82
CA VAL A 249 -32.60 -30.70 8.06
C VAL A 249 -32.84 -31.23 9.47
N ASP A 250 -33.43 -30.46 10.38
CA ASP A 250 -33.57 -30.84 11.77
C ASP A 250 -34.57 -31.97 11.99
N ASP A 251 -35.55 -32.13 11.09
CA ASP A 251 -36.57 -33.17 11.18
C ASP A 251 -36.17 -34.48 10.49
N ILE A 252 -34.98 -34.57 9.92
CA ILE A 252 -34.48 -35.77 9.27
C ILE A 252 -33.96 -36.73 10.33
N ILE A 253 -34.60 -37.87 10.45
CA ILE A 253 -34.23 -38.98 11.33
C ILE A 253 -33.58 -40.04 10.46
N LEU A 254 -32.36 -40.47 10.79
CA LEU A 254 -31.69 -41.59 10.13
C LEU A 254 -31.78 -42.86 10.96
N VAL A 255 -31.32 -43.99 10.42
CA VAL A 255 -31.26 -45.26 11.11
C VAL A 255 -29.78 -45.65 11.32
N SER A 256 -29.47 -46.08 12.56
CA SER A 256 -28.12 -46.58 12.87
C SER A 256 -27.93 -48.01 12.40
N ASP A 257 -26.69 -48.48 12.39
CA ASP A 257 -26.39 -49.89 12.06
C ASP A 257 -27.00 -50.87 13.04
N SER A 258 -27.22 -50.46 14.29
CA SER A 258 -27.91 -51.23 15.30
C SER A 258 -29.44 -51.14 15.24
N GLY A 259 -30.01 -50.35 14.31
CA GLY A 259 -31.45 -50.15 14.11
C GLY A 259 -32.08 -49.11 15.01
N GLN A 260 -31.30 -48.24 15.66
CA GLN A 260 -31.82 -47.16 16.49
C GLN A 260 -32.10 -45.92 15.63
N LYS A 261 -32.94 -45.01 16.13
CA LYS A 261 -33.09 -43.68 15.55
C LYS A 261 -31.82 -42.87 15.75
N MET A 262 -31.47 -42.10 14.72
CA MET A 262 -30.39 -41.14 14.80
C MET A 262 -30.93 -39.74 14.54
N TYR A 263 -30.53 -38.81 15.37
CA TYR A 263 -30.91 -37.41 15.28
C TYR A 263 -29.70 -36.57 14.92
N ARG A 264 -29.92 -35.54 14.10
CA ARG A 264 -28.84 -34.61 13.69
C ARG A 264 -28.33 -33.82 14.91
N GLU A 265 -27.01 -33.60 14.95
CA GLU A 265 -26.39 -32.69 15.91
C GLU A 265 -26.97 -31.27 15.74
N LYS A 266 -27.40 -30.63 16.84
CA LYS A 266 -28.16 -29.39 16.81
C LYS A 266 -27.33 -28.18 16.40
N ASP A 267 -26.02 -28.20 16.62
CA ASP A 267 -25.12 -27.12 16.32
C ASP A 267 -24.89 -26.95 14.79
N LEU A 268 -24.44 -25.78 14.44
CA LEU A 268 -24.03 -25.38 13.10
C LEU A 268 -22.50 -25.40 12.98
N ILE A 269 -22.01 -25.43 11.76
CA ILE A 269 -20.58 -25.25 11.47
C ILE A 269 -20.17 -23.79 11.70
N ASP A 270 -18.97 -23.58 12.17
CA ASP A 270 -18.35 -22.27 12.21
C ASP A 270 -18.26 -21.68 10.81
N VAL A 271 -18.80 -20.48 10.61
CA VAL A 271 -18.76 -19.76 9.32
C VAL A 271 -17.33 -19.58 8.77
N TRP A 272 -16.33 -19.66 9.63
CA TRP A 272 -14.93 -19.66 9.21
C TRP A 272 -14.51 -20.94 8.49
N PHE A 273 -15.22 -22.05 8.74
CA PHE A 273 -15.06 -23.26 7.94
C PHE A 273 -15.62 -23.08 6.53
N ASP A 274 -16.81 -22.47 6.40
CA ASP A 274 -17.43 -22.20 5.10
C ASP A 274 -16.49 -21.32 4.26
N SER A 275 -15.97 -20.22 4.83
CA SER A 275 -15.02 -19.34 4.14
C SER A 275 -13.66 -19.99 3.86
N GLY A 276 -13.19 -20.85 4.77
CA GLY A 276 -11.94 -21.60 4.60
C GLY A 276 -12.03 -22.72 3.57
N ALA A 277 -13.24 -23.21 3.30
CA ALA A 277 -13.52 -24.21 2.26
C ALA A 277 -13.70 -23.61 0.86
N MET A 278 -13.75 -22.27 0.73
CA MET A 278 -14.04 -21.56 -0.52
C MET A 278 -13.21 -22.05 -1.73
N PRO A 279 -11.89 -22.31 -1.63
CA PRO A 279 -11.11 -22.76 -2.78
C PRO A 279 -11.63 -24.01 -3.45
N TYR A 280 -12.27 -24.89 -2.68
CA TYR A 280 -12.83 -26.16 -3.13
C TYR A 280 -14.33 -26.04 -3.44
N ALA A 281 -15.06 -25.39 -2.52
CA ALA A 281 -16.50 -25.25 -2.60
C ALA A 281 -16.96 -24.50 -3.84
N GLN A 282 -16.26 -23.43 -4.27
CA GLN A 282 -16.57 -22.69 -5.49
C GLN A 282 -16.47 -23.54 -6.76
N LEU A 283 -15.69 -24.62 -6.74
CA LEU A 283 -15.52 -25.55 -7.84
C LEU A 283 -16.42 -26.78 -7.69
N HIS A 284 -17.25 -26.85 -6.64
CA HIS A 284 -18.09 -27.99 -6.29
C HIS A 284 -17.28 -29.30 -6.15
N TYR A 285 -16.04 -29.18 -5.63
CA TYR A 285 -15.19 -30.35 -5.39
C TYR A 285 -15.80 -31.24 -4.28
N PRO A 286 -15.77 -32.59 -4.36
CA PRO A 286 -15.09 -33.39 -5.41
C PRO A 286 -16.00 -33.81 -6.56
N PHE A 287 -17.21 -33.26 -6.68
CA PHE A 287 -18.22 -33.72 -7.63
C PHE A 287 -18.00 -33.15 -9.04
N GLU A 288 -17.56 -31.92 -9.12
CA GLU A 288 -17.16 -31.22 -10.35
C GLU A 288 -15.72 -30.73 -10.22
N HIS A 289 -15.08 -30.43 -11.35
CA HIS A 289 -13.75 -29.81 -11.42
C HIS A 289 -12.67 -30.49 -10.56
N ARG A 290 -12.82 -31.80 -10.35
CA ARG A 290 -11.93 -32.58 -9.48
C ARG A 290 -10.47 -32.49 -9.93
N GLU A 291 -10.22 -32.54 -11.25
CA GLU A 291 -8.87 -32.45 -11.79
C GLU A 291 -8.20 -31.08 -11.52
N ASP A 292 -8.98 -30.01 -11.50
CA ASP A 292 -8.45 -28.66 -11.22
C ASP A 292 -7.78 -28.58 -9.83
N ILE A 293 -8.29 -29.34 -8.87
CA ILE A 293 -7.76 -29.43 -7.50
C ILE A 293 -6.70 -30.52 -7.38
N ASP A 294 -7.01 -31.75 -7.79
CA ASP A 294 -6.12 -32.92 -7.61
C ASP A 294 -4.80 -32.76 -8.38
N GLN A 295 -4.83 -32.14 -9.59
CA GLN A 295 -3.65 -31.88 -10.41
C GLN A 295 -3.02 -30.49 -10.13
N LYS A 296 -3.53 -29.75 -9.16
CA LYS A 296 -3.03 -28.42 -8.77
C LYS A 296 -3.06 -27.37 -9.90
N LEU A 297 -4.08 -27.41 -10.76
CA LEU A 297 -4.24 -26.47 -11.87
C LEU A 297 -4.78 -25.12 -11.41
N ARG A 298 -5.73 -25.12 -10.45
CA ARG A 298 -6.33 -23.93 -9.87
C ARG A 298 -6.15 -23.79 -8.36
N PHE A 299 -5.49 -24.75 -7.76
CA PHE A 299 -5.19 -24.79 -6.34
C PHE A 299 -3.75 -25.27 -6.12
N PRO A 300 -2.96 -24.65 -5.20
CA PRO A 300 -3.30 -23.48 -4.39
C PRO A 300 -3.44 -22.18 -5.20
N ALA A 301 -4.15 -21.19 -4.66
CA ALA A 301 -4.29 -19.86 -5.26
C ALA A 301 -2.91 -19.19 -5.42
N ASP A 302 -2.74 -18.41 -6.49
CA ASP A 302 -1.48 -17.69 -6.72
C ASP A 302 -1.30 -16.54 -5.75
N PHE A 303 -2.38 -15.83 -5.37
CA PHE A 303 -2.31 -14.65 -4.54
C PHE A 303 -3.59 -14.41 -3.73
N ILE A 304 -3.41 -13.95 -2.48
CA ILE A 304 -4.49 -13.37 -1.66
C ILE A 304 -4.02 -12.09 -0.96
N ALA A 305 -4.96 -11.20 -0.62
CA ALA A 305 -4.69 -9.98 0.14
C ALA A 305 -5.86 -9.65 1.08
N GLU A 306 -5.59 -9.56 2.37
CA GLU A 306 -6.55 -9.19 3.41
C GLU A 306 -5.84 -8.48 4.57
N GLY A 307 -6.62 -7.98 5.55
CA GLY A 307 -6.07 -7.33 6.73
C GLY A 307 -5.24 -8.24 7.62
N VAL A 308 -4.32 -7.68 8.37
CA VAL A 308 -3.42 -8.41 9.29
C VAL A 308 -4.16 -9.16 10.41
N ASP A 309 -5.39 -8.76 10.73
CA ASP A 309 -6.27 -9.47 11.68
C ASP A 309 -6.65 -10.86 11.20
N GLN A 310 -6.66 -11.10 9.86
CA GLN A 310 -6.97 -12.39 9.27
C GLN A 310 -5.92 -13.48 9.51
N THR A 311 -4.79 -13.15 10.10
CA THR A 311 -3.84 -14.14 10.65
C THR A 311 -4.48 -15.05 11.71
N ARG A 312 -5.54 -14.57 12.37
CA ARG A 312 -6.36 -15.34 13.33
C ARG A 312 -7.80 -15.55 12.84
N GLY A 313 -7.99 -15.53 11.54
CA GLY A 313 -9.28 -15.71 10.87
C GLY A 313 -9.08 -16.48 9.58
N TRP A 314 -9.38 -15.85 8.44
CA TRP A 314 -9.43 -16.51 7.15
C TRP A 314 -8.10 -17.14 6.71
N PHE A 315 -6.95 -16.48 6.94
CA PHE A 315 -5.65 -17.07 6.59
C PHE A 315 -5.41 -18.40 7.31
N PHE A 316 -5.79 -18.45 8.60
CA PHE A 316 -5.66 -19.67 9.39
C PHE A 316 -6.59 -20.78 8.89
N THR A 317 -7.88 -20.48 8.67
CA THR A 317 -8.85 -21.50 8.28
C THR A 317 -8.58 -22.05 6.88
N LEU A 318 -8.19 -21.19 5.93
CA LEU A 318 -7.71 -21.62 4.61
C LEU A 318 -6.50 -22.57 4.74
N HIS A 319 -5.50 -22.19 5.53
CA HIS A 319 -4.29 -22.97 5.71
C HIS A 319 -4.54 -24.30 6.43
N ALA A 320 -5.40 -24.30 7.45
CA ALA A 320 -5.75 -25.51 8.20
C ALA A 320 -6.47 -26.53 7.31
N ILE A 321 -7.51 -26.11 6.57
CA ILE A 321 -8.25 -27.01 5.67
C ILE A 321 -7.35 -27.52 4.55
N ALA A 322 -6.55 -26.65 3.92
CA ALA A 322 -5.61 -27.04 2.86
C ALA A 322 -4.58 -28.06 3.35
N THR A 323 -4.04 -27.87 4.55
CA THR A 323 -3.07 -28.80 5.14
C THR A 323 -3.71 -30.15 5.44
N MET A 324 -4.89 -30.16 6.07
CA MET A 324 -5.55 -31.41 6.51
C MET A 324 -6.10 -32.23 5.35
N ALA A 325 -6.72 -31.57 4.36
CA ALA A 325 -7.39 -32.27 3.27
C ALA A 325 -6.48 -32.58 2.08
N PHE A 326 -5.44 -31.75 1.83
CA PHE A 326 -4.65 -31.80 0.59
C PHE A 326 -3.14 -31.80 0.80
N ASP A 327 -2.65 -31.77 2.02
CA ASP A 327 -1.22 -31.65 2.35
C ASP A 327 -0.55 -30.49 1.56
N SER A 328 -1.20 -29.33 1.52
CA SER A 328 -0.81 -28.17 0.70
C SER A 328 -1.04 -26.85 1.44
N VAL A 329 -0.42 -25.79 0.92
CA VAL A 329 -0.85 -24.42 1.23
C VAL A 329 -2.14 -24.09 0.47
N ALA A 330 -2.95 -23.16 0.98
CA ALA A 330 -4.12 -22.67 0.24
C ALA A 330 -3.75 -21.58 -0.78
N PHE A 331 -2.64 -20.88 -0.57
CA PHE A 331 -2.14 -19.77 -1.40
C PHE A 331 -0.62 -19.71 -1.36
N LYS A 332 -0.03 -19.25 -2.48
CA LYS A 332 1.43 -19.15 -2.66
C LYS A 332 1.98 -17.81 -2.19
N ASN A 333 1.25 -16.73 -2.45
CA ASN A 333 1.66 -15.36 -2.17
C ASN A 333 0.57 -14.62 -1.41
N ILE A 334 0.96 -13.76 -0.48
CA ILE A 334 0.03 -13.00 0.35
C ILE A 334 0.55 -11.61 0.68
N ILE A 335 -0.31 -10.60 0.54
CA ILE A 335 -0.13 -9.31 1.16
C ILE A 335 -1.04 -9.24 2.39
N SER A 336 -0.41 -9.12 3.57
CA SER A 336 -1.11 -8.89 4.84
C SER A 336 -1.23 -7.38 5.07
N ASN A 337 -2.37 -6.81 4.70
CA ASN A 337 -2.58 -5.36 4.70
C ASN A 337 -2.53 -4.76 6.11
N GLY A 338 -1.87 -3.61 6.23
CA GLY A 338 -1.91 -2.74 7.40
C GLY A 338 -3.27 -2.04 7.57
N LEU A 339 -3.41 -1.29 8.65
CA LEU A 339 -4.63 -0.53 8.93
C LEU A 339 -4.64 0.80 8.19
N VAL A 340 -5.83 1.22 7.75
CA VAL A 340 -6.07 2.60 7.31
C VAL A 340 -6.46 3.43 8.53
N LEU A 341 -5.61 4.39 8.88
CA LEU A 341 -5.75 5.29 10.02
C LEU A 341 -6.15 6.69 9.55
N ASP A 342 -6.67 7.51 10.43
CA ASP A 342 -6.88 8.93 10.12
C ASP A 342 -5.53 9.69 9.92
N ALA A 343 -5.57 10.92 9.46
CA ALA A 343 -4.37 11.73 9.22
C ALA A 343 -3.48 11.90 10.47
N LYS A 344 -4.04 11.75 11.67
CA LYS A 344 -3.33 11.82 12.96
C LYS A 344 -2.77 10.46 13.39
N GLY A 345 -3.12 9.38 12.70
CA GLY A 345 -2.69 8.02 13.01
C GLY A 345 -3.61 7.28 14.00
N ASN A 346 -4.83 7.74 14.22
CA ASN A 346 -5.82 7.06 15.05
C ASN A 346 -6.67 6.09 14.22
N LYS A 347 -7.15 5.02 14.85
CA LYS A 347 -8.08 4.09 14.22
C LYS A 347 -9.39 4.79 13.85
N MET A 348 -9.80 4.64 12.59
CA MET A 348 -11.07 5.18 12.13
C MET A 348 -12.25 4.43 12.74
N SER A 349 -13.27 5.16 13.20
CA SER A 349 -14.53 4.58 13.62
C SER A 349 -15.70 5.54 13.37
N LYS A 350 -16.88 5.00 13.04
CA LYS A 350 -18.11 5.80 12.89
C LYS A 350 -18.46 6.53 14.17
N ARG A 351 -18.20 5.93 15.34
CA ARG A 351 -18.49 6.51 16.65
C ARG A 351 -17.67 7.79 16.93
N LEU A 352 -16.42 7.81 16.46
CA LEU A 352 -15.51 8.97 16.65
C LEU A 352 -15.69 10.03 15.56
N GLY A 353 -16.50 9.77 14.53
CA GLY A 353 -16.72 10.70 13.42
C GLY A 353 -15.49 10.94 12.54
N ASN A 354 -14.43 10.13 12.69
CA ASN A 354 -13.19 10.23 11.91
C ASN A 354 -13.10 9.22 10.76
N ALA A 355 -14.17 8.48 10.48
CA ALA A 355 -14.24 7.58 9.36
C ALA A 355 -14.48 8.36 8.06
N VAL A 356 -13.67 8.10 7.04
CA VAL A 356 -13.85 8.65 5.70
C VAL A 356 -14.80 7.76 4.91
N ASP A 357 -15.80 8.37 4.27
CA ASP A 357 -16.68 7.65 3.36
C ASP A 357 -16.00 7.48 1.99
N PRO A 358 -15.75 6.24 1.53
CA PRO A 358 -15.07 5.99 0.27
C PRO A 358 -15.86 6.46 -0.95
N PHE A 359 -17.19 6.40 -0.92
CA PHE A 359 -18.01 6.78 -2.08
C PHE A 359 -18.02 8.28 -2.32
N SER A 360 -18.12 9.10 -1.27
CA SER A 360 -18.00 10.55 -1.38
C SER A 360 -16.59 10.96 -1.81
N THR A 361 -15.57 10.24 -1.37
CA THR A 361 -14.16 10.45 -1.78
C THR A 361 -13.99 10.15 -3.27
N ILE A 362 -14.52 9.02 -3.75
CA ILE A 362 -14.49 8.65 -5.17
C ILE A 362 -15.25 9.67 -6.03
N ALA A 363 -16.41 10.15 -5.56
CA ALA A 363 -17.19 11.16 -6.28
C ALA A 363 -16.42 12.47 -6.44
N THR A 364 -15.59 12.84 -5.46
CA THR A 364 -14.84 14.11 -5.45
C THR A 364 -13.53 14.03 -6.25
N TYR A 365 -12.76 12.97 -6.05
CA TYR A 365 -11.40 12.87 -6.56
C TYR A 365 -11.26 11.90 -7.74
N GLY A 366 -12.21 10.97 -7.91
CA GLY A 366 -12.13 9.83 -8.81
C GLY A 366 -11.55 8.58 -8.14
N SER A 367 -11.89 7.41 -8.66
CA SER A 367 -11.41 6.13 -8.11
C SER A 367 -9.91 5.91 -8.31
N ASP A 368 -9.36 6.24 -9.48
CA ASP A 368 -7.96 5.98 -9.78
C ASP A 368 -6.98 6.84 -8.97
N PRO A 369 -7.21 8.14 -8.73
CA PRO A 369 -6.39 8.92 -7.81
C PRO A 369 -6.40 8.35 -6.38
N LEU A 370 -7.55 7.88 -5.90
CA LEU A 370 -7.66 7.23 -4.58
C LEU A 370 -6.86 5.92 -4.55
N ARG A 371 -7.05 5.03 -5.55
CA ARG A 371 -6.30 3.76 -5.66
C ARG A 371 -4.80 3.99 -5.75
N TRP A 372 -4.38 4.94 -6.60
CA TRP A 372 -2.96 5.30 -6.75
C TRP A 372 -2.36 5.81 -5.45
N TYR A 373 -3.05 6.72 -4.77
CA TYR A 373 -2.63 7.24 -3.47
C TYR A 373 -2.46 6.11 -2.44
N MET A 374 -3.44 5.22 -2.31
CA MET A 374 -3.39 4.14 -1.32
C MET A 374 -2.24 3.16 -1.59
N ILE A 375 -1.90 2.93 -2.86
CA ILE A 375 -0.82 2.01 -3.23
C ILE A 375 0.56 2.66 -3.15
N THR A 376 0.68 3.95 -3.52
CA THR A 376 2.00 4.60 -3.64
C THR A 376 2.43 5.36 -2.39
N ASN A 377 1.49 5.78 -1.54
CA ASN A 377 1.82 6.58 -0.35
C ASN A 377 2.61 5.78 0.70
N SER A 378 2.22 4.54 0.95
CA SER A 378 2.93 3.59 1.82
C SER A 378 2.84 2.18 1.26
N GLN A 379 3.70 1.27 1.77
CA GLN A 379 3.57 -0.14 1.44
C GLN A 379 2.21 -0.67 1.92
N PRO A 380 1.55 -1.58 1.17
CA PRO A 380 0.22 -2.10 1.56
C PRO A 380 0.18 -2.74 2.96
N TRP A 381 1.28 -3.30 3.42
CA TRP A 381 1.40 -3.92 4.76
C TRP A 381 1.72 -2.95 5.89
N ASP A 382 2.04 -1.69 5.59
CA ASP A 382 2.24 -0.64 6.58
C ASP A 382 0.91 0.05 6.89
N ASN A 383 0.81 0.63 8.09
CA ASN A 383 -0.35 1.44 8.42
C ASN A 383 -0.37 2.73 7.60
N LEU A 384 -1.41 2.93 6.83
CA LEU A 384 -1.61 4.13 6.02
C LEU A 384 -2.27 5.24 6.85
N LYS A 385 -1.58 6.36 7.02
CA LYS A 385 -2.22 7.60 7.49
C LYS A 385 -2.94 8.25 6.31
N PHE A 386 -4.25 8.14 6.30
CA PHE A 386 -5.08 8.59 5.20
C PHE A 386 -5.30 10.11 5.27
N ASP A 387 -4.85 10.83 4.24
CA ASP A 387 -4.99 12.27 4.09
C ASP A 387 -5.58 12.62 2.72
N MET A 388 -6.68 13.38 2.72
CA MET A 388 -7.34 13.85 1.51
C MET A 388 -6.44 14.74 0.65
N ALA A 389 -5.57 15.54 1.28
CA ALA A 389 -4.61 16.37 0.57
C ALA A 389 -3.61 15.55 -0.27
N GLY A 390 -3.26 14.35 0.19
CA GLY A 390 -2.41 13.42 -0.55
C GLY A 390 -3.07 12.90 -1.83
N ILE A 391 -4.39 12.67 -1.80
CA ILE A 391 -5.15 12.28 -3.00
C ILE A 391 -5.16 13.41 -4.03
N ASP A 392 -5.40 14.65 -3.57
CA ASP A 392 -5.37 15.83 -4.43
C ASP A 392 -3.98 16.04 -5.05
N GLU A 393 -2.94 15.82 -4.28
CA GLU A 393 -1.56 15.89 -4.77
C GLU A 393 -1.30 14.87 -5.89
N VAL A 394 -1.70 13.62 -5.71
CA VAL A 394 -1.60 12.56 -6.73
C VAL A 394 -2.40 12.93 -7.98
N LYS A 395 -3.66 13.38 -7.79
CA LYS A 395 -4.51 13.82 -8.90
C LYS A 395 -3.87 14.94 -9.71
N ARG A 396 -3.29 15.92 -9.05
CA ARG A 396 -2.66 17.09 -9.70
C ARG A 396 -1.29 16.77 -10.27
N LYS A 397 -0.41 16.14 -9.50
CA LYS A 397 1.00 15.92 -9.90
C LYS A 397 1.16 14.76 -10.87
N PHE A 398 0.51 13.62 -10.64
CA PHE A 398 0.65 12.46 -11.51
C PHE A 398 -0.37 12.47 -12.66
N PHE A 399 -1.66 12.35 -12.33
CA PHE A 399 -2.70 12.28 -13.37
C PHE A 399 -2.79 13.57 -14.19
N GLY A 400 -2.66 14.73 -13.55
CA GLY A 400 -2.64 16.03 -14.23
C GLY A 400 -1.45 16.17 -15.18
N THR A 401 -0.27 15.70 -14.78
CA THR A 401 0.92 15.72 -15.65
C THR A 401 0.76 14.77 -16.83
N LEU A 402 0.28 13.55 -16.59
CA LEU A 402 0.03 12.58 -17.66
C LEU A 402 -1.05 13.09 -18.64
N TYR A 403 -2.14 13.65 -18.11
CA TYR A 403 -3.19 14.27 -18.92
C TYR A 403 -2.65 15.40 -19.79
N ASN A 404 -1.83 16.30 -19.24
CA ASN A 404 -1.24 17.39 -19.98
C ASN A 404 -0.23 16.90 -21.04
N THR A 405 0.51 15.84 -20.75
CA THR A 405 1.44 15.19 -21.68
C THR A 405 0.67 14.56 -22.84
N TYR A 406 -0.41 13.83 -22.55
CA TYR A 406 -1.30 13.31 -23.58
C TYR A 406 -2.00 14.43 -24.37
N GLY A 407 -2.50 15.48 -23.70
CA GLY A 407 -3.12 16.62 -24.34
C GLY A 407 -2.18 17.36 -25.29
N PHE A 408 -0.91 17.51 -24.90
CA PHE A 408 0.13 18.04 -25.78
C PHE A 408 0.33 17.15 -27.02
N PHE A 409 0.48 15.85 -26.83
CA PHE A 409 0.60 14.90 -27.92
C PHE A 409 -0.61 14.97 -28.85
N ALA A 410 -1.82 14.87 -28.34
CA ALA A 410 -3.06 14.84 -29.10
C ALA A 410 -3.28 16.15 -29.89
N LEU A 411 -2.97 17.31 -29.29
CA LEU A 411 -3.09 18.59 -29.97
C LEU A 411 -2.28 18.62 -31.26
N TYR A 412 -0.98 18.33 -31.17
CA TYR A 412 -0.10 18.43 -32.35
C TYR A 412 -0.29 17.25 -33.31
N ALA A 413 -0.53 16.04 -32.80
CA ALA A 413 -0.84 14.89 -33.64
C ALA A 413 -2.10 15.13 -34.51
N ASN A 414 -3.12 15.80 -33.96
CA ASN A 414 -4.31 16.20 -34.75
C ASN A 414 -4.00 17.28 -35.79
N VAL A 415 -3.18 18.26 -35.45
CA VAL A 415 -2.78 19.34 -36.39
C VAL A 415 -1.97 18.76 -37.56
N ASP A 416 -1.03 17.87 -37.25
CA ASP A 416 -0.15 17.24 -38.26
C ASP A 416 -0.76 15.98 -38.89
N HIS A 417 -1.97 15.58 -38.47
CA HIS A 417 -2.68 14.37 -38.95
C HIS A 417 -1.91 13.06 -38.71
N PHE A 418 -1.05 13.02 -37.68
CA PHE A 418 -0.32 11.81 -37.29
C PHE A 418 -1.29 10.69 -36.87
N ARG A 419 -1.13 9.50 -37.46
CA ARG A 419 -1.96 8.31 -37.20
C ARG A 419 -1.16 7.04 -36.98
N TYR A 420 0.14 7.16 -36.84
CA TYR A 420 1.08 6.04 -36.79
C TYR A 420 1.00 5.15 -38.07
N ALA A 421 0.70 5.76 -39.23
CA ALA A 421 0.67 5.09 -40.54
C ALA A 421 2.02 5.17 -41.27
N GLU A 422 2.91 6.04 -40.78
CA GLU A 422 4.26 6.23 -41.27
C GLU A 422 5.13 5.01 -40.93
N ALA A 423 6.13 4.77 -41.79
CA ALA A 423 7.15 3.75 -41.49
C ALA A 423 7.81 4.06 -40.13
N GLU A 424 8.04 3.02 -39.35
CA GLU A 424 8.71 3.18 -38.07
C GLU A 424 10.13 3.65 -38.28
N VAL A 425 10.50 4.75 -37.63
CA VAL A 425 11.88 5.25 -37.65
C VAL A 425 12.77 4.31 -36.85
N ALA A 426 13.81 3.78 -37.51
CA ALA A 426 14.76 2.88 -36.85
C ALA A 426 15.40 3.57 -35.63
N ILE A 427 15.71 2.78 -34.59
CA ILE A 427 16.22 3.33 -33.34
C ILE A 427 17.54 4.08 -33.52
N GLU A 428 18.38 3.63 -34.43
CA GLU A 428 19.68 4.23 -34.75
C GLU A 428 19.55 5.57 -35.47
N GLU A 429 18.42 5.77 -36.15
CA GLU A 429 18.12 7.02 -36.88
C GLU A 429 17.39 8.04 -35.99
N ARG A 430 16.91 7.62 -34.80
CA ARG A 430 16.27 8.52 -33.86
C ARG A 430 17.29 9.44 -33.18
N PRO A 431 16.92 10.68 -32.90
CA PRO A 431 17.75 11.59 -32.08
C PRO A 431 18.06 10.97 -30.72
N GLU A 432 19.20 11.39 -30.14
CA GLU A 432 19.67 10.88 -28.85
C GLU A 432 18.61 11.03 -27.73
N ILE A 433 17.84 12.12 -27.76
CA ILE A 433 16.78 12.32 -26.76
C ILE A 433 15.62 11.31 -26.88
N ASP A 434 15.30 10.85 -28.08
CA ASP A 434 14.31 9.80 -28.30
C ASP A 434 14.86 8.45 -27.84
N ARG A 435 16.13 8.15 -28.17
CA ARG A 435 16.81 6.94 -27.72
C ARG A 435 16.91 6.87 -26.20
N TRP A 436 17.22 8.01 -25.57
CA TRP A 436 17.27 8.10 -24.12
C TRP A 436 15.93 7.75 -23.45
N ILE A 437 14.83 8.38 -23.86
CA ILE A 437 13.54 8.12 -23.19
C ILE A 437 13.03 6.70 -23.47
N LEU A 438 13.35 6.12 -24.64
CA LEU A 438 13.03 4.74 -24.95
C LEU A 438 13.91 3.75 -24.15
N SER A 439 15.18 4.07 -23.91
CA SER A 439 16.05 3.32 -23.00
C SER A 439 15.47 3.29 -21.60
N LEU A 440 15.19 4.45 -21.03
CA LEU A 440 14.55 4.56 -19.71
C LEU A 440 13.19 3.87 -19.63
N LEU A 441 12.39 3.89 -20.69
CA LEU A 441 11.12 3.16 -20.76
C LEU A 441 11.35 1.65 -20.64
N ASN A 442 12.37 1.12 -21.30
CA ASN A 442 12.71 -0.29 -21.20
C ASN A 442 13.27 -0.66 -19.81
N SER A 443 14.08 0.20 -19.22
CA SER A 443 14.51 0.06 -17.82
C SER A 443 13.32 0.08 -16.86
N LEU A 444 12.34 0.97 -17.08
CA LEU A 444 11.09 1.03 -16.32
C LEU A 444 10.26 -0.26 -16.47
N ILE A 445 10.08 -0.77 -17.68
CA ILE A 445 9.35 -2.03 -17.91
C ILE A 445 9.97 -3.16 -17.10
N LYS A 446 11.31 -3.27 -17.12
CA LYS A 446 12.05 -4.28 -16.35
C LYS A 446 11.81 -4.12 -14.83
N GLU A 447 11.94 -2.91 -14.31
CA GLU A 447 11.72 -2.61 -12.89
C GLU A 447 10.29 -2.87 -12.45
N VAL A 448 9.30 -2.44 -13.22
CA VAL A 448 7.87 -2.63 -12.90
C VAL A 448 7.49 -4.10 -12.97
N THR A 449 8.00 -4.85 -13.96
CA THR A 449 7.79 -6.30 -14.06
C THR A 449 8.31 -6.99 -12.81
N GLU A 450 9.57 -6.73 -12.43
CA GLU A 450 10.17 -7.30 -11.22
C GLU A 450 9.39 -6.94 -9.95
N ALA A 451 8.93 -5.69 -9.84
CA ALA A 451 8.17 -5.23 -8.69
C ALA A 451 6.80 -5.93 -8.59
N TYR A 452 6.08 -6.09 -9.70
CA TYR A 452 4.80 -6.81 -9.69
C TYR A 452 4.99 -8.31 -9.42
N GLU A 453 6.01 -8.95 -9.99
CA GLU A 453 6.34 -10.36 -9.72
C GLU A 453 6.68 -10.60 -8.24
N LYS A 454 7.31 -9.62 -7.59
CA LYS A 454 7.64 -9.66 -6.15
C LYS A 454 6.51 -9.18 -5.23
N TYR A 455 5.34 -8.85 -5.77
CA TYR A 455 4.21 -8.28 -5.01
C TYR A 455 4.58 -6.98 -4.27
N GLU A 456 5.29 -6.09 -4.96
CA GLU A 456 5.73 -4.76 -4.48
C GLU A 456 5.05 -3.62 -5.27
N PRO A 457 3.72 -3.49 -5.24
CA PRO A 457 2.99 -2.55 -6.10
C PRO A 457 3.35 -1.08 -5.82
N THR A 458 3.78 -0.75 -4.61
CA THR A 458 4.24 0.60 -4.25
C THR A 458 5.49 0.98 -5.03
N ARG A 459 6.44 0.05 -5.18
CA ARG A 459 7.66 0.26 -5.97
C ARG A 459 7.31 0.49 -7.44
N ALA A 460 6.45 -0.37 -8.00
CA ALA A 460 5.97 -0.23 -9.38
C ALA A 460 5.29 1.13 -9.62
N GLY A 461 4.32 1.50 -8.78
CA GLY A 461 3.59 2.76 -8.93
C GLY A 461 4.48 3.99 -8.81
N ARG A 462 5.45 4.00 -7.89
CA ARG A 462 6.42 5.11 -7.75
C ARG A 462 7.35 5.21 -8.94
N ALA A 463 7.91 4.11 -9.42
CA ALA A 463 8.77 4.11 -10.61
C ALA A 463 8.03 4.67 -11.84
N ILE A 464 6.77 4.27 -12.06
CA ILE A 464 5.95 4.82 -13.15
C ILE A 464 5.70 6.32 -12.95
N GLN A 465 5.36 6.74 -11.74
CA GLN A 465 5.10 8.14 -11.42
C GLN A 465 6.33 9.01 -11.67
N ASP A 466 7.49 8.59 -11.22
CA ASP A 466 8.75 9.30 -11.38
C ASP A 466 9.13 9.39 -12.87
N PHE A 467 8.98 8.32 -13.63
CA PHE A 467 9.19 8.34 -15.06
C PHE A 467 8.28 9.35 -15.77
N VAL A 468 6.99 9.34 -15.46
CA VAL A 468 6.02 10.26 -16.10
C VAL A 468 6.30 11.73 -15.78
N ILE A 469 6.57 12.03 -14.51
CA ILE A 469 6.74 13.41 -14.04
C ILE A 469 8.11 13.92 -14.43
N GLU A 470 9.16 13.23 -14.00
CA GLU A 470 10.51 13.76 -14.08
C GLU A 470 11.12 13.55 -15.47
N ASN A 471 10.98 12.37 -16.06
CA ASN A 471 11.65 12.06 -17.31
C ASN A 471 10.81 12.41 -18.53
N LEU A 472 9.56 11.93 -18.61
CA LEU A 472 8.73 12.11 -19.80
C LEU A 472 8.25 13.57 -19.95
N SER A 473 7.61 14.10 -18.92
CA SER A 473 7.00 15.44 -18.98
C SER A 473 8.04 16.56 -18.81
N ASN A 474 8.78 16.52 -17.68
CA ASN A 474 9.69 17.62 -17.31
C ASN A 474 10.95 17.68 -18.17
N TRP A 475 11.33 16.56 -18.79
CA TRP A 475 12.53 16.55 -19.65
C TRP A 475 12.21 16.24 -21.10
N TYR A 476 11.75 15.06 -21.43
CA TYR A 476 11.56 14.67 -22.83
C TYR A 476 10.61 15.62 -23.59
N VAL A 477 9.39 15.79 -23.11
CA VAL A 477 8.39 16.65 -23.79
C VAL A 477 8.85 18.10 -23.80
N ARG A 478 9.37 18.60 -22.68
CA ARG A 478 9.81 20.01 -22.60
C ARG A 478 10.96 20.32 -23.54
N LEU A 479 11.97 19.46 -23.64
CA LEU A 479 13.11 19.65 -24.55
C LEU A 479 12.73 19.44 -26.01
N SER A 480 11.76 18.59 -26.29
CA SER A 480 11.31 18.24 -27.63
C SER A 480 10.22 19.15 -28.18
N ARG A 481 9.69 20.12 -27.41
CA ARG A 481 8.56 20.98 -27.83
C ARG A 481 8.71 21.60 -29.22
N LYS A 482 9.90 22.13 -29.57
CA LYS A 482 10.17 22.77 -30.85
C LYS A 482 10.01 21.82 -32.04
N ARG A 483 10.20 20.52 -31.85
CA ARG A 483 10.04 19.49 -32.89
C ARG A 483 8.57 19.30 -33.29
N TYR A 484 7.63 19.59 -32.38
CA TYR A 484 6.19 19.51 -32.64
C TYR A 484 5.60 20.79 -33.19
N TRP A 485 6.11 21.99 -32.78
CA TRP A 485 5.46 23.26 -33.10
C TRP A 485 5.65 23.72 -34.53
N GLY A 486 6.73 23.45 -35.13
CA GLY A 486 7.09 24.09 -36.39
C GLY A 486 7.70 23.16 -37.40
N GLY A 487 7.96 23.74 -38.54
CA GLY A 487 8.67 23.08 -39.59
C GLY A 487 7.85 22.11 -40.43
N GLU A 488 8.52 21.50 -41.35
CA GLU A 488 7.97 20.47 -42.22
C GLU A 488 7.69 19.19 -41.44
N TYR A 489 6.80 18.34 -41.93
CA TYR A 489 6.52 17.02 -41.41
C TYR A 489 7.68 16.07 -41.71
N SER A 490 8.79 16.28 -41.02
CA SER A 490 10.08 15.61 -41.24
C SER A 490 10.18 14.28 -40.50
N GLN A 491 11.19 13.47 -40.84
CA GLN A 491 11.53 12.24 -40.14
C GLN A 491 11.78 12.47 -38.64
N ASP A 492 12.41 13.59 -38.28
CA ASP A 492 12.62 13.97 -36.87
C ASP A 492 11.30 14.19 -36.12
N LYS A 493 10.33 14.87 -36.76
CA LYS A 493 9.00 15.08 -36.19
C LYS A 493 8.23 13.76 -36.06
N ILE A 494 8.29 12.88 -37.07
CA ILE A 494 7.70 11.54 -37.02
C ILE A 494 8.30 10.71 -35.88
N SER A 495 9.64 10.74 -35.74
CA SER A 495 10.35 10.08 -34.62
C SER A 495 9.83 10.55 -33.27
N ALA A 496 9.65 11.86 -33.10
CA ALA A 496 9.12 12.43 -31.87
C ALA A 496 7.70 11.93 -31.55
N TYR A 497 6.80 11.92 -32.56
CA TYR A 497 5.43 11.39 -32.39
C TYR A 497 5.43 9.90 -32.04
N GLN A 498 6.18 9.09 -32.78
CA GLN A 498 6.26 7.65 -32.51
C GLN A 498 6.81 7.36 -31.12
N THR A 499 7.85 8.09 -30.71
CA THR A 499 8.47 7.92 -29.39
C THR A 499 7.49 8.27 -28.26
N LEU A 500 6.81 9.42 -28.35
CA LEU A 500 5.85 9.84 -27.31
C LEU A 500 4.62 8.93 -27.26
N TYR A 501 4.14 8.47 -28.42
CA TYR A 501 3.06 7.49 -28.51
C TYR A 501 3.42 6.19 -27.78
N ILE A 502 4.60 5.61 -28.07
CA ILE A 502 5.09 4.39 -27.43
C ILE A 502 5.16 4.58 -25.92
N CYS A 503 5.69 5.70 -25.44
CA CYS A 503 5.73 6.00 -24.01
C CYS A 503 4.33 6.03 -23.38
N LEU A 504 3.37 6.74 -23.97
CA LEU A 504 2.01 6.90 -23.45
C LEU A 504 1.25 5.56 -23.44
N GLU A 505 1.36 4.78 -24.51
CA GLU A 505 0.72 3.46 -24.61
C GLU A 505 1.30 2.49 -23.57
N THR A 506 2.63 2.41 -23.45
CA THR A 506 3.30 1.57 -22.47
C THR A 506 2.93 1.95 -21.04
N ILE A 507 2.92 3.26 -20.70
CA ILE A 507 2.51 3.76 -19.39
C ILE A 507 1.06 3.35 -19.08
N ALA A 508 0.16 3.42 -20.06
CA ALA A 508 -1.23 2.98 -19.87
C ALA A 508 -1.29 1.51 -19.48
N ILE A 509 -0.54 0.64 -20.14
CA ILE A 509 -0.51 -0.80 -19.84
C ILE A 509 0.12 -1.07 -18.47
N LEU A 510 1.29 -0.48 -18.18
CA LEU A 510 2.00 -0.67 -16.90
C LEU A 510 1.17 -0.20 -15.69
N SER A 511 0.39 0.86 -15.88
CA SER A 511 -0.39 1.49 -14.80
C SER A 511 -1.78 0.91 -14.61
N ALA A 512 -2.32 0.17 -15.59
CA ALA A 512 -3.67 -0.38 -15.59
C ALA A 512 -4.00 -1.22 -14.34
N PRO A 513 -3.09 -2.03 -13.77
CA PRO A 513 -3.36 -2.78 -12.54
C PRO A 513 -3.72 -1.89 -11.34
N ILE A 514 -3.18 -0.68 -11.27
CA ILE A 514 -3.44 0.27 -10.17
C ILE A 514 -4.54 1.27 -10.55
N ALA A 515 -4.51 1.82 -11.77
CA ALA A 515 -5.41 2.87 -12.26
C ALA A 515 -6.23 2.40 -13.48
N PRO A 516 -7.15 1.44 -13.30
CA PRO A 516 -7.80 0.74 -14.43
C PRO A 516 -8.65 1.64 -15.32
N PHE A 517 -9.32 2.65 -14.78
CA PHE A 517 -10.31 3.43 -15.54
C PHE A 517 -9.68 4.52 -16.40
N TYR A 518 -8.73 5.27 -15.82
CA TYR A 518 -8.03 6.30 -16.58
C TYR A 518 -7.14 5.69 -17.67
N MET A 519 -6.47 4.58 -17.37
CA MET A 519 -5.59 3.92 -18.34
C MET A 519 -6.39 3.26 -19.48
N GLU A 520 -7.58 2.73 -19.19
CA GLU A 520 -8.50 2.28 -20.23
C GLU A 520 -8.88 3.43 -21.18
N LYS A 521 -9.19 4.61 -20.61
CA LYS A 521 -9.52 5.79 -21.42
C LYS A 521 -8.34 6.25 -22.26
N LEU A 522 -7.15 6.38 -21.69
CA LEU A 522 -5.93 6.80 -22.39
C LEU A 522 -5.58 5.83 -23.52
N PHE A 523 -5.57 4.53 -23.23
CA PHE A 523 -5.26 3.50 -24.21
C PHE A 523 -6.30 3.48 -25.34
N GLY A 524 -7.58 3.55 -25.00
CA GLY A 524 -8.65 3.60 -25.99
C GLY A 524 -8.57 4.84 -26.90
N ASP A 525 -8.26 6.02 -26.35
CA ASP A 525 -8.11 7.24 -27.13
C ASP A 525 -6.92 7.16 -28.11
N LEU A 526 -5.77 6.63 -27.68
CA LEU A 526 -4.61 6.40 -28.53
C LEU A 526 -4.92 5.45 -29.68
N ASN A 527 -5.54 4.31 -29.36
CA ASN A 527 -5.76 3.22 -30.32
C ASN A 527 -6.98 3.46 -31.23
N LYS A 528 -7.95 4.28 -30.84
CA LYS A 528 -9.08 4.66 -31.67
C LYS A 528 -8.67 5.31 -32.99
N VAL A 529 -7.56 6.07 -32.96
CA VAL A 529 -7.04 6.79 -34.13
C VAL A 529 -6.01 5.94 -34.89
N THR A 530 -5.11 5.28 -34.19
CA THR A 530 -4.01 4.51 -34.80
C THR A 530 -4.43 3.11 -35.25
N GLY A 531 -5.40 2.49 -34.58
CA GLY A 531 -5.86 1.13 -34.88
C GLY A 531 -4.78 0.06 -34.60
N ARG A 532 -3.74 0.38 -33.83
CA ARG A 532 -2.62 -0.55 -33.54
C ARG A 532 -3.06 -1.74 -32.66
N HIS A 533 -3.93 -1.45 -31.69
CA HIS A 533 -4.53 -2.45 -30.83
C HIS A 533 -6.05 -2.33 -30.83
N SER A 534 -6.73 -3.47 -30.85
CA SER A 534 -8.19 -3.53 -30.72
C SER A 534 -8.56 -4.04 -29.33
N GLY A 535 -9.50 -3.37 -28.66
CA GLY A 535 -10.03 -3.81 -27.39
C GLY A 535 -9.57 -2.95 -26.21
N SER A 536 -9.55 -3.55 -25.04
CA SER A 536 -9.29 -2.92 -23.76
C SER A 536 -7.81 -3.02 -23.38
N VAL A 537 -7.29 -2.04 -22.61
CA VAL A 537 -5.97 -2.11 -21.99
C VAL A 537 -5.82 -3.36 -21.10
N HIS A 538 -6.93 -3.82 -20.53
CA HIS A 538 -6.96 -5.01 -19.67
C HIS A 538 -6.85 -6.34 -20.42
N LEU A 539 -6.94 -6.31 -21.75
CA LEU A 539 -6.75 -7.45 -22.64
C LEU A 539 -5.44 -7.35 -23.42
N ALA A 540 -4.69 -6.26 -23.24
CA ALA A 540 -3.38 -6.11 -23.86
C ALA A 540 -2.33 -6.96 -23.12
N ASP A 541 -1.36 -7.47 -23.88
CA ASP A 541 -0.21 -8.16 -23.31
C ASP A 541 0.64 -7.20 -22.47
N PHE A 542 1.12 -7.66 -21.33
CA PHE A 542 2.04 -6.88 -20.52
C PHE A 542 3.36 -6.69 -21.27
N PRO A 543 3.91 -5.47 -21.35
CA PRO A 543 5.06 -5.18 -22.18
C PRO A 543 6.31 -5.92 -21.67
N LYS A 544 7.15 -6.37 -22.60
CA LYS A 544 8.45 -6.97 -22.32
C LYS A 544 9.54 -5.97 -22.62
N ALA A 545 10.50 -5.85 -21.71
CA ALA A 545 11.66 -5.00 -21.93
C ALA A 545 12.52 -5.56 -23.09
N ASP A 546 12.89 -4.69 -24.02
CA ASP A 546 13.93 -4.99 -24.99
C ASP A 546 15.28 -4.52 -24.45
N GLU A 547 16.07 -5.45 -23.93
CA GLU A 547 17.37 -5.14 -23.32
C GLU A 547 18.37 -4.51 -24.31
N LYS A 548 18.17 -4.67 -25.62
CA LYS A 548 19.02 -4.03 -26.63
C LYS A 548 18.82 -2.52 -26.74
N LEU A 549 17.66 -2.05 -26.29
CA LEU A 549 17.35 -0.62 -26.27
C LEU A 549 17.86 0.06 -25.00
N ILE A 550 18.28 -0.69 -23.99
CA ILE A 550 18.80 -0.13 -22.73
C ILE A 550 20.26 0.31 -22.95
N ASP A 551 20.49 1.61 -22.90
CA ASP A 551 21.81 2.27 -23.01
C ASP A 551 22.15 2.95 -21.67
N ASN A 552 22.81 2.21 -20.78
CA ASN A 552 23.13 2.67 -19.43
C ASN A 552 24.03 3.91 -19.44
N GLU A 553 24.92 4.07 -20.43
CA GLU A 553 25.75 5.27 -20.53
C GLU A 553 24.93 6.51 -20.90
N LEU A 554 23.94 6.34 -21.76
CA LEU A 554 23.02 7.40 -22.14
C LEU A 554 22.09 7.79 -20.98
N GLU A 555 21.60 6.81 -20.23
CA GLU A 555 20.80 7.04 -19.02
C GLU A 555 21.63 7.79 -17.97
N GLU A 556 22.86 7.36 -17.68
CA GLU A 556 23.78 8.02 -16.72
C GLU A 556 24.05 9.49 -17.11
N ARG A 557 24.38 9.78 -18.37
CA ARG A 557 24.69 11.14 -18.77
C ARG A 557 23.49 12.09 -18.67
N MET A 558 22.31 11.59 -18.97
CA MET A 558 21.09 12.39 -18.86
C MET A 558 20.68 12.58 -17.39
N GLU A 559 20.91 11.59 -16.54
CA GLU A 559 20.74 11.73 -15.09
C GLU A 559 21.66 12.79 -14.51
N LEU A 560 22.95 12.79 -14.92
CA LEU A 560 23.88 13.86 -14.55
C LEU A 560 23.38 15.23 -14.99
N ALA A 561 22.84 15.34 -16.21
CA ALA A 561 22.28 16.61 -16.69
C ALA A 561 21.08 17.06 -15.85
N GLN A 562 20.21 16.13 -15.45
CA GLN A 562 19.06 16.41 -14.58
C GLN A 562 19.49 16.85 -13.18
N GLN A 563 20.40 16.13 -12.55
CA GLN A 563 20.92 16.44 -11.22
C GLN A 563 21.62 17.82 -11.20
N ILE A 564 22.55 18.06 -12.13
CA ILE A 564 23.23 19.36 -12.23
C ILE A 564 22.23 20.49 -12.45
N SER A 565 21.31 20.32 -13.37
CA SER A 565 20.29 21.34 -13.64
C SER A 565 19.44 21.62 -12.40
N SER A 566 19.01 20.59 -11.68
CA SER A 566 18.24 20.72 -10.43
C SER A 566 19.02 21.47 -9.35
N MET A 567 20.29 21.10 -9.16
CA MET A 567 21.19 21.77 -8.20
C MET A 567 21.36 23.25 -8.52
N VAL A 568 21.67 23.58 -9.78
CA VAL A 568 21.87 24.97 -10.22
C VAL A 568 20.58 25.79 -10.11
N LEU A 569 19.42 25.23 -10.48
CA LEU A 569 18.14 25.89 -10.31
C LEU A 569 17.78 26.09 -8.83
N GLY A 570 18.21 25.17 -7.96
CA GLY A 570 18.13 25.31 -6.50
C GLY A 570 18.96 26.48 -5.99
N LEU A 571 20.21 26.61 -6.48
CA LEU A 571 21.08 27.73 -6.12
C LEU A 571 20.51 29.07 -6.59
N ARG A 572 20.00 29.15 -7.83
CA ARG A 572 19.32 30.35 -8.33
C ARG A 572 18.15 30.78 -7.43
N ARG A 573 17.35 29.80 -6.99
CA ARG A 573 16.19 30.04 -6.10
C ARG A 573 16.63 30.58 -4.74
N LYS A 574 17.73 30.08 -4.21
CA LYS A 574 18.30 30.52 -2.91
C LYS A 574 18.56 32.04 -2.88
N VAL A 575 18.95 32.62 -4.02
CA VAL A 575 19.25 34.05 -4.17
C VAL A 575 18.25 34.80 -5.07
N GLN A 576 17.09 34.17 -5.32
CA GLN A 576 15.97 34.75 -6.09
C GLN A 576 16.35 35.20 -7.53
N LEU A 577 17.40 34.63 -8.13
CA LEU A 577 17.77 34.86 -9.52
C LEU A 577 16.88 34.06 -10.47
N ARG A 578 16.14 34.76 -11.31
CA ARG A 578 15.28 34.14 -12.31
C ARG A 578 16.11 33.37 -13.34
N VAL A 579 15.58 32.25 -13.86
CA VAL A 579 16.28 31.47 -14.90
C VAL A 579 16.49 32.25 -16.19
N ARG A 580 15.64 33.22 -16.51
CA ARG A 580 15.81 34.11 -17.71
C ARG A 580 16.99 35.03 -17.60
N GLN A 581 17.46 35.34 -16.38
CA GLN A 581 18.73 36.06 -16.22
C GLN A 581 19.90 35.13 -16.55
N PRO A 582 20.63 35.32 -17.67
CA PRO A 582 21.79 34.49 -17.94
C PRO A 582 22.90 34.77 -16.94
N LEU A 583 23.67 33.73 -16.63
CA LEU A 583 24.86 33.82 -15.79
C LEU A 583 26.11 33.40 -16.57
N SER A 584 27.27 33.80 -16.08
CA SER A 584 28.53 33.64 -16.79
C SER A 584 28.98 32.19 -16.82
N LYS A 585 29.15 31.57 -15.62
CA LYS A 585 29.93 30.36 -15.52
C LYS A 585 29.36 29.40 -14.47
N LEU A 586 29.48 28.11 -14.77
CA LEU A 586 29.28 27.01 -13.89
C LEU A 586 30.57 26.20 -13.77
N ILE A 587 31.05 25.95 -12.57
CA ILE A 587 32.23 25.10 -12.33
C ILE A 587 31.75 23.75 -11.82
N ILE A 588 32.30 22.66 -12.36
CA ILE A 588 32.04 21.29 -11.97
C ILE A 588 33.37 20.59 -11.70
N PRO A 589 33.66 20.21 -10.45
CA PRO A 589 34.78 19.34 -10.11
C PRO A 589 34.64 17.97 -10.75
N ILE A 590 35.68 17.48 -11.37
CA ILE A 590 35.71 16.23 -12.11
C ILE A 590 36.47 15.19 -11.32
N LEU A 591 35.89 14.03 -11.13
CA LEU A 591 36.47 12.92 -10.38
C LEU A 591 37.30 11.98 -11.27
N ASN A 592 36.94 11.84 -12.54
CA ASN A 592 37.62 10.97 -13.51
C ASN A 592 37.27 11.33 -14.97
N ASP A 593 38.02 10.76 -15.93
CA ASP A 593 37.81 10.98 -17.37
C ASP A 593 36.46 10.48 -17.91
N HIS A 594 35.86 9.46 -17.27
CA HIS A 594 34.52 9.00 -17.64
C HIS A 594 33.49 10.12 -17.42
N MET A 595 33.52 10.75 -16.25
CA MET A 595 32.62 11.86 -15.92
C MET A 595 32.75 13.03 -16.91
N ILE A 596 33.98 13.36 -17.37
CA ILE A 596 34.22 14.40 -18.40
C ILE A 596 33.47 14.03 -19.69
N ARG A 597 33.64 12.83 -20.18
CA ARG A 597 33.02 12.39 -21.44
C ARG A 597 31.48 12.44 -21.34
N GLN A 598 30.92 11.99 -20.23
CA GLN A 598 29.46 12.03 -20.02
C GLN A 598 28.93 13.45 -19.95
N LEU A 599 29.63 14.37 -19.27
CA LEU A 599 29.25 15.77 -19.15
C LEU A 599 29.40 16.54 -20.47
N ASP A 600 30.45 16.30 -21.24
CA ASP A 600 30.64 16.94 -22.53
C ASP A 600 29.51 16.59 -23.51
N ALA A 601 29.03 15.37 -23.50
CA ALA A 601 27.92 14.94 -24.34
C ALA A 601 26.60 15.68 -24.04
N VAL A 602 26.36 16.08 -22.79
CA VAL A 602 25.13 16.77 -22.37
C VAL A 602 25.34 18.25 -22.02
N LYS A 603 26.55 18.77 -22.25
CA LYS A 603 26.94 20.16 -21.90
C LYS A 603 25.95 21.19 -22.40
N ASN A 604 25.55 21.10 -23.66
CA ASN A 604 24.63 22.05 -24.29
C ASN A 604 23.22 21.97 -23.66
N ILE A 605 22.78 20.81 -23.26
CA ILE A 605 21.50 20.62 -22.56
C ILE A 605 21.54 21.33 -21.20
N ILE A 606 22.60 21.10 -20.42
CA ILE A 606 22.77 21.75 -19.11
C ILE A 606 22.81 23.27 -19.28
N LEU A 607 23.67 23.80 -20.17
CA LEU A 607 23.82 25.24 -20.41
C LEU A 607 22.49 25.90 -20.76
N SER A 608 21.70 25.25 -21.64
CA SER A 608 20.37 25.73 -22.04
C SER A 608 19.37 25.70 -20.89
N GLU A 609 19.36 24.64 -20.10
CA GLU A 609 18.40 24.44 -19.00
C GLU A 609 18.62 25.43 -17.86
N VAL A 610 19.86 25.67 -17.50
CA VAL A 610 20.20 26.55 -16.38
C VAL A 610 20.51 27.98 -16.80
N ASN A 611 20.52 28.25 -18.11
CA ASN A 611 20.85 29.55 -18.73
C ASN A 611 22.19 30.13 -18.22
N VAL A 612 23.23 29.34 -18.39
CA VAL A 612 24.63 29.70 -18.10
C VAL A 612 25.43 29.67 -19.40
N LYS A 613 26.40 30.52 -19.56
CA LYS A 613 27.16 30.64 -20.82
C LYS A 613 28.25 29.60 -20.97
N GLU A 614 28.89 29.21 -19.87
CA GLU A 614 30.05 28.32 -19.89
C GLU A 614 30.01 27.30 -18.73
N ILE A 615 30.49 26.08 -19.00
CA ILE A 615 30.85 25.10 -17.97
C ILE A 615 32.36 24.92 -17.98
N GLU A 616 33.00 25.10 -16.84
CA GLU A 616 34.40 24.82 -16.63
C GLU A 616 34.56 23.57 -15.76
N TYR A 617 35.40 22.64 -16.20
CA TYR A 617 35.74 21.44 -15.46
C TYR A 617 37.06 21.67 -14.70
N ILE A 618 37.09 21.33 -13.42
CA ILE A 618 38.30 21.47 -12.61
C ILE A 618 38.63 20.12 -11.96
N THR A 619 39.94 19.83 -11.90
CA THR A 619 40.46 18.63 -11.19
C THR A 619 41.06 18.98 -9.83
N ASP A 620 41.39 20.24 -9.63
CA ASP A 620 41.90 20.79 -8.37
C ASP A 620 40.89 21.79 -7.81
N THR A 621 40.35 21.49 -6.65
CA THR A 621 39.34 22.32 -5.97
C THR A 621 40.00 23.34 -5.00
N THR A 622 41.34 23.36 -4.89
CA THR A 622 42.06 24.22 -3.97
C THR A 622 41.83 25.71 -4.33
N GLY A 623 41.29 26.46 -3.40
CA GLY A 623 41.02 27.90 -3.58
C GLY A 623 39.69 28.24 -4.31
N VAL A 624 38.99 27.23 -4.88
CA VAL A 624 37.71 27.43 -5.57
C VAL A 624 36.52 26.88 -4.75
N LEU A 625 36.79 25.87 -3.90
CA LEU A 625 35.77 25.25 -3.09
C LEU A 625 36.32 24.97 -1.69
N VAL A 626 35.53 25.32 -0.67
CA VAL A 626 35.79 24.92 0.71
C VAL A 626 34.71 23.93 1.11
N LYS A 627 35.15 22.68 1.37
CA LYS A 627 34.27 21.60 1.80
C LYS A 627 34.37 21.38 3.31
N LYS A 628 33.22 21.09 3.93
CA LYS A 628 33.13 20.62 5.32
C LYS A 628 32.48 19.25 5.34
N ILE A 629 32.96 18.40 6.22
CA ILE A 629 32.43 17.05 6.36
C ILE A 629 31.91 16.85 7.79
N LYS A 630 30.75 16.21 7.91
CA LYS A 630 30.11 15.86 9.17
C LYS A 630 29.72 14.38 9.19
N PRO A 631 29.74 13.71 10.37
CA PRO A 631 29.30 12.35 10.50
C PRO A 631 27.76 12.27 10.38
N ASN A 632 27.28 11.25 9.69
CA ASN A 632 25.87 10.89 9.67
C ASN A 632 25.57 9.99 10.87
N PHE A 633 24.96 10.57 11.92
CA PHE A 633 24.65 9.85 13.14
C PHE A 633 23.63 8.74 12.97
N LYS A 634 22.76 8.81 11.93
CA LYS A 634 21.73 7.78 11.68
C LYS A 634 22.35 6.47 11.20
N THR A 635 23.39 6.53 10.38
CA THR A 635 24.07 5.38 9.82
C THR A 635 25.19 4.87 10.71
N LEU A 636 25.99 5.79 11.30
CA LEU A 636 27.12 5.47 12.15
C LEU A 636 26.73 5.05 13.57
N GLY A 637 25.65 5.63 14.12
CA GLY A 637 25.23 5.36 15.49
C GLY A 637 24.94 3.87 15.78
N PRO A 638 24.15 3.18 14.98
CA PRO A 638 23.90 1.75 15.14
C PRO A 638 25.14 0.88 14.96
N LYS A 639 26.08 1.29 14.07
CA LYS A 639 27.28 0.52 13.74
C LYS A 639 28.40 0.72 14.79
N TYR A 640 28.62 1.97 15.24
CA TYR A 640 29.83 2.38 15.96
C TYR A 640 29.55 3.25 17.19
N GLY A 641 28.42 3.06 17.85
CA GLY A 641 27.95 3.92 18.96
C GLY A 641 29.01 4.24 20.04
N LYS A 642 29.88 3.27 20.37
CA LYS A 642 30.99 3.45 21.38
C LYS A 642 32.05 4.47 20.94
N TYR A 643 32.26 4.61 19.64
CA TYR A 643 33.31 5.42 19.05
C TYR A 643 32.81 6.75 18.47
N MET A 644 31.52 7.04 18.54
CA MET A 644 30.92 8.20 17.86
C MET A 644 31.61 9.53 18.17
N LYS A 645 32.04 9.77 19.42
CA LYS A 645 32.72 11.00 19.79
C LYS A 645 34.09 11.11 19.09
N GLN A 646 34.84 10.02 18.99
CA GLN A 646 36.15 9.99 18.33
C GLN A 646 35.97 10.10 16.81
N ILE A 647 35.03 9.37 16.25
CA ILE A 647 34.65 9.44 14.82
C ILE A 647 34.30 10.89 14.44
N SER A 648 33.44 11.54 15.20
CA SER A 648 33.07 12.94 14.96
C SER A 648 34.24 13.89 14.97
N THR A 649 35.15 13.71 15.91
CA THR A 649 36.36 14.56 16.02
C THR A 649 37.30 14.35 14.84
N LEU A 650 37.55 13.11 14.45
CA LEU A 650 38.43 12.78 13.34
C LEU A 650 37.84 13.20 11.97
N ILE A 651 36.56 12.99 11.78
CA ILE A 651 35.86 13.44 10.54
C ILE A 651 35.92 14.98 10.46
N ALA A 652 35.66 15.70 11.53
CA ALA A 652 35.70 17.16 11.54
C ALA A 652 37.13 17.74 11.35
N ALA A 653 38.16 16.93 11.56
CA ALA A 653 39.56 17.30 11.38
C ALA A 653 40.13 16.94 9.99
N MET A 654 39.35 16.34 9.11
CA MET A 654 39.76 16.01 7.74
C MET A 654 40.10 17.28 6.95
N GLU A 655 41.23 17.22 6.26
CA GLU A 655 41.66 18.27 5.34
C GLU A 655 40.94 18.19 3.98
N GLN A 656 41.00 19.23 3.16
CA GLN A 656 40.34 19.27 1.85
C GLN A 656 40.78 18.12 0.93
N SER A 657 42.07 17.75 1.01
CA SER A 657 42.62 16.60 0.30
C SER A 657 41.99 15.27 0.72
N ASP A 658 41.76 15.06 2.02
CA ASP A 658 41.13 13.86 2.54
C ASP A 658 39.69 13.75 2.10
N ILE A 659 38.96 14.88 2.14
CA ILE A 659 37.57 14.94 1.69
C ILE A 659 37.45 14.63 0.19
N PHE A 660 38.38 15.19 -0.62
CA PHE A 660 38.41 14.91 -2.05
C PHE A 660 38.73 13.44 -2.37
N GLU A 661 39.74 12.86 -1.66
CA GLU A 661 40.06 11.43 -1.81
C GLU A 661 38.88 10.53 -1.39
N PHE A 662 38.16 10.90 -0.32
CA PHE A 662 36.98 10.17 0.14
C PHE A 662 35.87 10.18 -0.92
N GLU A 663 35.59 11.35 -1.52
CA GLU A 663 34.59 11.45 -2.59
C GLU A 663 35.00 10.65 -3.84
N LYS A 664 36.26 10.73 -4.22
CA LYS A 664 36.82 10.03 -5.38
C LYS A 664 36.73 8.50 -5.23
N ASN A 665 37.13 8.01 -4.06
CA ASN A 665 37.22 6.56 -3.79
C ASN A 665 35.89 5.96 -3.28
N GLY A 666 34.97 6.80 -2.77
CA GLY A 666 33.69 6.37 -2.19
C GLY A 666 33.81 5.69 -0.83
N ARG A 667 35.07 5.50 -0.35
CA ARG A 667 35.41 4.88 0.94
C ARG A 667 36.59 5.58 1.54
N TYR A 668 36.63 5.66 2.87
CA TYR A 668 37.75 6.22 3.62
C TYR A 668 37.99 5.42 4.90
N GLN A 669 39.23 5.09 5.14
CA GLN A 669 39.62 4.31 6.30
C GLN A 669 40.01 5.23 7.45
N LEU A 670 39.26 5.19 8.53
CA LEU A 670 39.45 6.01 9.72
C LEU A 670 40.09 5.16 10.82
N ASN A 671 41.26 5.58 11.33
CA ASN A 671 41.94 4.87 12.38
C ASN A 671 41.59 5.45 13.76
N ILE A 672 41.07 4.61 14.65
CA ILE A 672 40.69 4.96 16.02
C ILE A 672 41.53 4.11 16.99
N GLY A 673 42.66 4.63 17.45
CA GLY A 673 43.60 3.87 18.29
C GLY A 673 44.16 2.66 17.51
N THR A 674 43.82 1.45 17.92
CA THR A 674 44.27 0.20 17.27
C THR A 674 43.21 -0.37 16.29
N GLU A 675 42.03 0.22 16.22
CA GLU A 675 40.96 -0.22 15.33
C GLU A 675 40.86 0.65 14.08
N SER A 676 40.54 0.05 12.98
CA SER A 676 40.32 0.73 11.71
C SER A 676 38.84 0.58 11.31
N ILE A 677 38.23 1.69 10.96
CA ILE A 677 36.81 1.77 10.56
C ILE A 677 36.74 2.19 9.09
N ASP A 678 36.02 1.41 8.27
CA ASP A 678 35.76 1.78 6.88
C ASP A 678 34.46 2.61 6.82
N LEU A 679 34.61 3.85 6.39
CA LEU A 679 33.50 4.78 6.15
C LEU A 679 33.07 4.72 4.67
N SER A 680 31.77 4.75 4.42
CA SER A 680 31.16 4.98 3.10
C SER A 680 30.64 6.42 3.01
N LEU A 681 30.32 6.88 1.79
CA LEU A 681 29.75 8.22 1.61
C LEU A 681 28.38 8.39 2.31
N GLU A 682 27.66 7.30 2.56
CA GLU A 682 26.39 7.33 3.33
C GLU A 682 26.62 7.62 4.83
N ASP A 683 27.82 7.37 5.31
CA ASP A 683 28.21 7.55 6.71
C ASP A 683 28.61 8.99 7.04
N VAL A 684 28.66 9.88 6.03
CA VAL A 684 29.06 11.28 6.18
C VAL A 684 28.16 12.20 5.38
N GLU A 685 28.09 13.46 5.79
CA GLU A 685 27.47 14.56 5.07
C GLU A 685 28.55 15.55 4.68
N ILE A 686 28.80 15.71 3.37
CA ILE A 686 29.79 16.65 2.83
C ILE A 686 29.03 17.91 2.40
N LEU A 687 29.43 19.04 2.96
CA LEU A 687 28.83 20.37 2.72
C LEU A 687 29.90 21.27 2.13
N SER A 688 29.51 22.12 1.18
CA SER A 688 30.38 23.19 0.68
C SER A 688 29.97 24.55 1.21
N GLU A 689 30.94 25.43 1.41
CA GLU A 689 30.67 26.80 1.80
C GLU A 689 30.62 27.69 0.56
N ASP A 690 29.69 28.65 0.57
CA ASP A 690 29.62 29.69 -0.46
C ASP A 690 30.85 30.60 -0.36
N ILE A 691 31.43 30.97 -1.49
CA ILE A 691 32.52 31.89 -1.61
C ILE A 691 31.99 33.24 -2.18
N PRO A 692 32.54 34.39 -1.83
CA PRO A 692 32.06 35.66 -2.39
C PRO A 692 31.94 35.62 -3.91
N GLY A 693 30.71 35.86 -4.44
CA GLY A 693 30.39 35.79 -5.86
C GLY A 693 30.04 34.42 -6.40
N TRP A 694 30.13 33.34 -5.60
CA TRP A 694 29.84 31.98 -6.00
C TRP A 694 28.92 31.27 -4.99
N LEU A 695 27.96 30.52 -5.52
CA LEU A 695 27.13 29.63 -4.72
C LEU A 695 27.48 28.18 -5.04
N VAL A 696 27.56 27.36 -4.00
CA VAL A 696 27.95 25.96 -4.12
C VAL A 696 26.85 25.02 -3.63
N ALA A 697 26.64 23.92 -4.34
CA ALA A 697 25.75 22.82 -3.94
C ALA A 697 26.46 21.48 -4.12
N ASN A 698 26.12 20.51 -3.23
CA ASN A 698 26.58 19.13 -3.32
C ASN A 698 25.39 18.18 -3.28
N GLU A 699 25.49 17.12 -4.05
CA GLU A 699 24.58 16.00 -4.00
C GLU A 699 25.35 14.69 -4.27
N GLY A 700 25.50 13.85 -3.28
CA GLY A 700 26.34 12.66 -3.38
C GLY A 700 27.78 13.00 -3.74
N ARG A 701 28.23 12.53 -4.91
CA ARG A 701 29.58 12.80 -5.46
C ARG A 701 29.65 14.04 -6.36
N LEU A 702 28.51 14.63 -6.63
CA LEU A 702 28.39 15.75 -7.54
C LEU A 702 28.48 17.06 -6.77
N THR A 703 29.35 17.96 -7.25
CA THR A 703 29.46 19.33 -6.73
C THR A 703 29.30 20.30 -7.91
N VAL A 704 28.60 21.39 -7.68
CA VAL A 704 28.48 22.49 -8.65
C VAL A 704 28.75 23.82 -7.97
N ALA A 705 29.48 24.72 -8.63
CA ALA A 705 29.66 26.08 -8.17
C ALA A 705 29.18 27.05 -9.27
N LEU A 706 28.24 27.90 -8.92
CA LEU A 706 27.58 28.83 -9.81
C LEU A 706 28.08 30.26 -9.59
N ASP A 707 28.64 30.92 -10.64
CA ASP A 707 28.95 32.34 -10.63
C ASP A 707 27.64 33.16 -10.66
N ILE A 708 27.42 33.94 -9.60
CA ILE A 708 26.23 34.80 -9.47
C ILE A 708 26.50 36.27 -9.78
N ASN A 709 27.71 36.61 -10.25
CA ASN A 709 28.01 37.97 -10.69
C ASN A 709 27.33 38.28 -12.04
N VAL A 710 26.50 39.29 -12.09
CA VAL A 710 25.80 39.71 -13.30
C VAL A 710 26.51 40.91 -13.91
N THR A 711 27.16 40.67 -15.05
CA THR A 711 27.78 41.78 -15.83
C THR A 711 26.70 42.63 -16.51
N LYS A 712 27.11 43.80 -17.02
CA LYS A 712 26.18 44.69 -17.76
C LYS A 712 25.56 43.97 -18.96
N GLU A 713 26.33 43.26 -19.74
CA GLU A 713 25.89 42.52 -20.92
C GLU A 713 24.91 41.40 -20.56
N LEU A 714 25.16 40.68 -19.48
CA LEU A 714 24.26 39.63 -18.99
C LEU A 714 22.94 40.21 -18.46
N LYS A 715 22.98 41.41 -17.85
CA LYS A 715 21.78 42.11 -17.41
C LYS A 715 20.93 42.53 -18.61
N GLU A 716 21.54 43.12 -19.64
CA GLU A 716 20.87 43.51 -20.87
C GLU A 716 20.22 42.32 -21.58
N GLU A 717 20.91 41.19 -21.69
CA GLU A 717 20.33 39.96 -22.22
C GLU A 717 19.17 39.45 -21.34
N GLY A 718 19.27 39.56 -20.03
CA GLY A 718 18.19 39.19 -19.09
C GLY A 718 16.94 40.02 -19.35
N ILE A 719 17.09 41.34 -19.52
CA ILE A 719 16.00 42.26 -19.88
C ILE A 719 15.40 41.88 -21.24
N ALA A 720 16.21 41.58 -22.24
CA ALA A 720 15.74 41.17 -23.55
C ALA A 720 14.90 39.89 -23.47
N ARG A 721 15.30 38.89 -22.66
CA ARG A 721 14.57 37.64 -22.44
C ARG A 721 13.26 37.86 -21.68
N GLU A 722 13.24 38.78 -20.71
CA GLU A 722 11.99 39.14 -20.02
C GLU A 722 11.03 39.89 -20.94
N LEU A 723 11.52 40.80 -21.79
CA LEU A 723 10.71 41.44 -22.83
C LEU A 723 10.08 40.42 -23.76
N ILE A 724 10.85 39.46 -24.29
CA ILE A 724 10.33 38.34 -25.10
C ILE A 724 9.19 37.63 -24.40
N ASN A 725 9.36 37.31 -23.14
CA ASN A 725 8.31 36.63 -22.37
C ASN A 725 7.04 37.47 -22.21
N ARG A 726 7.18 38.78 -21.91
CA ARG A 726 6.02 39.68 -21.79
C ARG A 726 5.31 39.85 -23.14
N ILE A 727 6.05 39.95 -24.22
CA ILE A 727 5.50 40.07 -25.58
C ILE A 727 4.76 38.79 -25.95
N GLN A 728 5.33 37.62 -25.70
CA GLN A 728 4.68 36.33 -26.01
C GLN A 728 3.38 36.13 -25.17
N ASN A 729 3.36 36.56 -23.90
CA ASN A 729 2.14 36.53 -23.10
C ASN A 729 1.08 37.49 -23.69
N LEU A 730 1.48 38.71 -24.09
CA LEU A 730 0.56 39.66 -24.69
C LEU A 730 0.00 39.17 -26.02
N ARG A 731 0.81 38.50 -26.87
CA ARG A 731 0.35 37.86 -28.10
C ARG A 731 -0.74 36.82 -27.81
N LYS A 732 -0.53 35.97 -26.78
CA LYS A 732 -1.50 34.97 -26.35
C LYS A 732 -2.80 35.59 -25.82
N GLU A 733 -2.70 36.63 -24.99
CA GLU A 733 -3.87 37.37 -24.47
C GLU A 733 -4.65 38.07 -25.56
N SER A 734 -3.96 38.48 -26.62
CA SER A 734 -4.53 39.13 -27.80
C SER A 734 -5.06 38.16 -28.88
N ASN A 735 -5.04 36.82 -28.56
CA ASN A 735 -5.46 35.75 -29.48
C ASN A 735 -4.74 35.77 -30.85
N PHE A 736 -3.46 36.08 -30.84
CA PHE A 736 -2.63 36.00 -32.07
C PHE A 736 -2.22 34.52 -32.30
N ASP A 737 -2.19 34.14 -33.56
CA ASP A 737 -1.68 32.86 -33.97
C ASP A 737 -0.16 32.77 -33.77
N VAL A 738 0.36 31.57 -33.60
CA VAL A 738 1.80 31.37 -33.39
C VAL A 738 2.65 31.90 -34.55
N THR A 739 2.08 31.90 -35.73
CA THR A 739 2.74 32.32 -36.99
C THR A 739 2.55 33.80 -37.31
N ASP A 740 1.72 34.53 -36.57
CA ASP A 740 1.44 35.92 -36.83
C ASP A 740 2.68 36.79 -36.67
N LYS A 741 2.92 37.66 -37.67
CA LYS A 741 3.97 38.69 -37.63
C LYS A 741 3.44 39.96 -36.97
N ILE A 742 4.30 40.65 -36.24
CA ILE A 742 3.92 41.85 -35.48
C ILE A 742 4.84 43.05 -35.75
N THR A 743 4.29 44.23 -35.53
CA THR A 743 5.07 45.43 -35.18
C THR A 743 5.08 45.56 -33.67
N LEU A 744 6.17 46.03 -33.10
CA LEU A 744 6.41 46.12 -31.65
C LEU A 744 6.91 47.54 -31.29
N ALA A 745 6.16 48.22 -30.41
CA ALA A 745 6.60 49.46 -29.81
C ALA A 745 6.84 49.24 -28.30
N ILE A 746 7.97 49.72 -27.80
CA ILE A 746 8.41 49.57 -26.41
C ILE A 746 8.66 50.94 -25.81
N GLY A 747 8.11 51.18 -24.64
CA GLY A 747 8.32 52.44 -23.90
C GLY A 747 9.78 52.66 -23.52
N ARG A 748 10.28 53.85 -23.72
CA ARG A 748 11.68 54.18 -23.42
C ARG A 748 11.98 54.12 -21.93
N HIS A 749 13.06 53.45 -21.60
CA HIS A 749 13.71 53.45 -20.31
C HIS A 749 15.20 53.21 -20.52
N LYS A 750 16.08 53.83 -19.77
CA LYS A 750 17.53 53.77 -20.00
C LYS A 750 18.03 52.32 -20.18
N GLU A 751 17.73 51.44 -19.26
CA GLU A 751 18.19 50.05 -19.31
C GLU A 751 17.47 49.24 -20.41
N ILE A 752 16.23 49.55 -20.73
CA ILE A 752 15.48 48.93 -21.82
C ILE A 752 16.05 49.32 -23.18
N ASN A 753 16.39 50.58 -23.36
CA ASN A 753 16.96 51.09 -24.62
C ASN A 753 18.26 50.38 -24.97
N GLU A 754 19.20 50.28 -24.00
CA GLU A 754 20.47 49.58 -24.17
C GLU A 754 20.25 48.09 -24.49
N ALA A 755 19.32 47.40 -23.78
CA ALA A 755 18.99 46.01 -24.04
C ALA A 755 18.36 45.79 -25.43
N VAL A 756 17.42 46.65 -25.86
CA VAL A 756 16.77 46.56 -27.18
C VAL A 756 17.76 46.85 -28.28
N GLU A 757 18.63 47.85 -28.13
CA GLU A 757 19.65 48.20 -29.12
C GLU A 757 20.63 47.04 -29.35
N ASN A 758 21.11 46.40 -28.27
CA ASN A 758 22.08 45.31 -28.35
C ASN A 758 21.49 43.98 -28.78
N PHE A 759 20.21 43.70 -28.43
CA PHE A 759 19.53 42.42 -28.66
C PHE A 759 18.33 42.50 -29.61
N SER A 760 18.21 43.57 -30.43
CA SER A 760 17.08 43.81 -31.35
C SER A 760 16.77 42.63 -32.25
N GLN A 761 17.77 42.06 -32.93
CA GLN A 761 17.58 40.91 -33.83
C GLN A 761 17.12 39.67 -33.06
N TYR A 762 17.66 39.45 -31.87
CA TYR A 762 17.27 38.33 -31.01
C TYR A 762 15.81 38.48 -30.58
N ILE A 763 15.39 39.63 -30.09
CA ILE A 763 14.01 39.92 -29.71
C ILE A 763 13.10 39.70 -30.93
N ALA A 764 13.40 40.34 -32.08
CA ALA A 764 12.60 40.23 -33.29
C ALA A 764 12.37 38.78 -33.74
N SER A 765 13.43 37.97 -33.75
CA SER A 765 13.36 36.57 -34.16
C SER A 765 12.50 35.70 -33.22
N GLN A 766 12.50 36.00 -31.91
CA GLN A 766 11.76 35.21 -30.92
C GLN A 766 10.28 35.60 -30.84
N VAL A 767 9.89 36.78 -31.26
CA VAL A 767 8.49 37.24 -31.17
C VAL A 767 7.86 37.47 -32.54
N LEU A 768 8.57 37.16 -33.65
CA LEU A 768 8.17 37.40 -35.04
C LEU A 768 7.83 38.88 -35.31
N ALA A 769 8.65 39.79 -34.74
CA ALA A 769 8.52 41.20 -35.01
C ALA A 769 9.28 41.58 -36.31
N GLU A 770 8.60 42.22 -37.27
CA GLU A 770 9.24 42.78 -38.44
C GLU A 770 9.84 44.15 -38.15
N HIS A 771 9.28 44.87 -37.18
CA HIS A 771 9.76 46.19 -36.80
C HIS A 771 9.68 46.36 -35.28
N ILE A 772 10.73 46.92 -34.67
CA ILE A 772 10.80 47.27 -33.25
C ILE A 772 11.15 48.74 -33.15
N GLU A 773 10.33 49.49 -32.42
CA GLU A 773 10.62 50.90 -32.13
C GLU A 773 10.61 51.21 -30.64
N LEU A 774 11.41 52.16 -30.21
CA LEU A 774 11.42 52.70 -28.87
C LEU A 774 10.68 54.06 -28.89
N THR A 775 9.62 54.20 -28.09
CA THR A 775 8.76 55.37 -28.09
C THR A 775 8.49 55.88 -26.68
N ASP A 776 8.26 57.18 -26.57
CA ASP A 776 7.75 57.84 -25.35
C ASP A 776 6.21 57.97 -25.38
N GLU A 777 5.60 57.74 -26.56
CA GLU A 777 4.15 57.86 -26.72
C GLU A 777 3.43 56.58 -26.35
N LYS A 778 2.56 56.68 -25.34
CA LYS A 778 1.69 55.59 -24.87
C LYS A 778 0.27 55.83 -25.34
N ASP A 779 -0.28 54.91 -26.10
CA ASP A 779 -1.70 54.93 -26.51
C ASP A 779 -2.56 53.92 -25.68
N ASP A 780 -3.85 53.92 -25.99
CA ASP A 780 -4.83 53.08 -25.28
C ASP A 780 -4.63 51.55 -25.51
N LYS A 781 -3.86 51.16 -26.52
CA LYS A 781 -3.55 49.77 -26.82
C LYS A 781 -2.30 49.25 -26.10
N ALA A 782 -1.48 50.15 -25.58
CA ALA A 782 -0.25 49.85 -24.87
C ALA A 782 -0.57 49.20 -23.51
N ARG A 783 0.20 48.18 -23.15
CA ARG A 783 0.10 47.48 -21.87
C ARG A 783 1.31 47.79 -21.00
N ASP A 784 1.03 48.17 -19.75
CA ASP A 784 2.07 48.37 -18.75
C ASP A 784 2.70 47.03 -18.41
N ILE A 785 4.00 46.99 -18.31
CA ILE A 785 4.79 45.84 -17.89
C ILE A 785 5.81 46.25 -16.82
N GLU A 786 6.15 45.33 -16.00
CA GLU A 786 7.19 45.45 -14.98
C GLU A 786 8.25 44.35 -15.22
N ILE A 787 9.51 44.78 -15.31
CA ILE A 787 10.67 43.89 -15.42
C ILE A 787 11.59 44.24 -14.26
N ASP A 788 11.63 43.39 -13.21
CA ASP A 788 12.28 43.70 -11.95
C ASP A 788 11.75 45.05 -11.39
N ASP A 789 12.60 46.05 -11.21
CA ASP A 789 12.20 47.37 -10.72
C ASP A 789 11.91 48.36 -11.87
N ILE A 790 11.92 47.88 -13.13
CA ILE A 790 11.74 48.74 -14.33
C ILE A 790 10.29 48.71 -14.76
N HIS A 791 9.62 49.85 -14.73
CA HIS A 791 8.27 50.04 -15.27
C HIS A 791 8.33 50.63 -16.66
N THR A 792 7.65 50.00 -17.62
CA THR A 792 7.53 50.46 -18.99
C THR A 792 6.20 49.94 -19.59
N PHE A 793 6.02 50.12 -20.89
CA PHE A 793 4.87 49.56 -21.59
C PHE A 793 5.30 48.89 -22.90
N ILE A 794 4.48 48.00 -23.41
CA ILE A 794 4.61 47.38 -24.73
C ILE A 794 3.30 47.46 -25.49
N LYS A 795 3.41 47.65 -26.80
CA LYS A 795 2.30 47.59 -27.73
C LYS A 795 2.68 46.64 -28.87
N ILE A 796 1.76 45.75 -29.23
CA ILE A 796 1.90 44.85 -30.37
C ILE A 796 0.75 45.09 -31.34
N GLU A 797 1.04 45.09 -32.62
CA GLU A 797 0.03 45.12 -33.69
C GLU A 797 0.35 44.04 -34.70
N ARG A 798 -0.70 43.31 -35.12
CA ARG A 798 -0.59 42.27 -36.14
C ARG A 798 -0.37 42.91 -37.49
N ILE A 799 0.59 42.39 -38.26
CA ILE A 799 0.78 42.71 -39.64
C ILE A 799 -0.12 41.82 -40.48
N ASN A 800 -1.06 42.42 -41.19
CA ASN A 800 -2.00 41.72 -42.06
C ASN A 800 -1.35 41.11 -43.29
#